data_e295532685d4aadb2bb1f8649256e233
#
_entry.id   e295532685d4aadb2bb1f8649256e233
#
_cell.length_a   1.000
_cell.length_b   1.000
_cell.length_c   1.000
_cell.angle_alpha   90.00
_cell.angle_beta   90.00
_cell.angle_gamma   90.00
#
_symmetry.space_group_name_H-M   'P 1'
#
loop_
_entity.id
_entity.type
_entity.pdbx_description
1 polymer ?
#
loop_
_entity_poly.entity_id
_entity_poly.type
_entity_poly.pdbx_seq_one_letter_code
_entity_poly.pdbx_strand_id
1 'polypeptide(L)'
;MNTLIKQNTMSNLRFQVVAEAFKKRPLEVETPAERPSEFFAKYVFNREKMYKYLPLDVYNKLIDVIDNGSHLDRSIANAVAKGMKQWAEEYGVTHYTHWFQPLTEGTAEKHDAFVEHDGKGGLIEEFSGKLLVQQEPDASSFPNGGIRNTFEARGYSAWDPTSPVFIIDDTLCIPTIFISYTGEALDYKAPLLRSLHAVDVATTAVCKYFYPEVKKVSTNLGWEQEYFLVDVDLYLARPDLMLTGRTLMGHDSAKNQQMDDHYFGTIPERVQAFMKDLEIQALELGIPCKTRHNEVAPNQFELAPIFEECNLAIDHNMLLMSLMKKVARKHGFRALLHEKPFDGINGSGKHNNWSLCTDTGVLLHSPGKTPEDNLRFVVFIVETLMAVYRHEALLKASIMSATNAHRLGGHEAPPAIISAFLGQQLSGLLKHIVDSDNETLFNVVDKKGMKLDIPEIPELLIDNTDRNRTSPFAFTGNRFEFRAVGSEANCASAMIVLNTAFAEAITLFKERVDALIAKGEDQTSAIINVLREDIRTCAPIVFEGNGYSEEWVVEAKKRGLDCETSCPLIFDHYLKPDSVAMFERANVMKKNELEARNEVKWETYTKRIQIEARVMGDLTMNHVIPVATHYQSRLAKNVHNMYAIFDESKAKSLTSRNLKIIEEIAERTECIETMVENLVEARKVANKIESERDKAIAYHDTVAPIIEDIRYHIDKLELIVADELWTLPKYRELLFIR
;
A
#
# COMPACT_ATOMS: atom_id res chain seq x y z
N MET A 1 32.29 -37.44 -26.10
CA MET A 1 31.02 -37.19 -25.39
C MET A 1 31.07 -36.03 -24.39
N ASN A 2 32.24 -35.71 -23.79
CA ASN A 2 32.41 -34.61 -22.83
C ASN A 2 32.59 -33.21 -23.44
N THR A 3 32.78 -33.07 -24.75
CA THR A 3 33.04 -31.76 -25.39
C THR A 3 31.77 -31.11 -25.96
N LEU A 4 30.71 -31.91 -26.19
CA LEU A 4 29.39 -31.42 -26.61
C LEU A 4 28.55 -30.84 -25.48
N ILE A 5 28.87 -31.16 -24.22
CA ILE A 5 28.13 -30.69 -23.05
C ILE A 5 28.55 -29.25 -22.67
N LYS A 6 29.74 -28.77 -23.06
CA LYS A 6 30.23 -27.44 -22.71
C LYS A 6 29.75 -26.29 -23.59
N GLN A 7 29.12 -26.53 -24.74
CA GLN A 7 28.58 -25.46 -25.59
C GLN A 7 27.13 -25.06 -25.34
N ASN A 8 26.43 -25.78 -24.44
CA ASN A 8 25.00 -25.53 -24.13
C ASN A 8 24.72 -24.91 -22.75
N THR A 9 25.74 -24.37 -22.07
CA THR A 9 25.60 -23.98 -20.67
C THR A 9 24.87 -22.65 -20.43
N MET A 10 24.70 -21.77 -21.40
CA MET A 10 23.96 -20.52 -21.19
C MET A 10 22.46 -20.61 -21.54
N SER A 11 22.07 -21.40 -22.54
CA SER A 11 20.65 -21.63 -22.87
C SER A 11 19.91 -22.57 -21.90
N ASN A 12 20.64 -23.27 -21.05
CA ASN A 12 20.06 -24.25 -20.12
C ASN A 12 19.66 -23.65 -18.75
N LEU A 13 20.11 -22.45 -18.38
CA LEU A 13 19.83 -21.91 -17.03
C LEU A 13 18.33 -21.72 -16.81
N ARG A 14 17.61 -21.12 -17.74
CA ARG A 14 16.16 -20.92 -17.66
C ARG A 14 15.42 -22.25 -17.46
N PHE A 15 15.70 -23.28 -18.26
CA PHE A 15 15.06 -24.58 -18.13
C PHE A 15 15.47 -25.31 -16.85
N GLN A 16 16.69 -25.08 -16.36
CA GLN A 16 17.12 -25.63 -15.07
C GLN A 16 16.32 -25.01 -13.93
N VAL A 17 16.19 -23.69 -13.86
CA VAL A 17 15.40 -23.03 -12.77
C VAL A 17 13.93 -23.39 -12.85
N VAL A 18 13.35 -23.54 -14.05
CA VAL A 18 11.98 -24.04 -14.24
C VAL A 18 11.84 -25.47 -13.70
N ALA A 19 12.80 -26.35 -13.99
CA ALA A 19 12.77 -27.72 -13.49
C ALA A 19 12.95 -27.81 -11.97
N GLU A 20 13.80 -26.95 -11.38
CA GLU A 20 13.96 -26.87 -9.93
C GLU A 20 12.70 -26.31 -9.24
N ALA A 21 12.11 -25.25 -9.77
CA ALA A 21 10.86 -24.71 -9.26
C ALA A 21 9.74 -25.78 -9.26
N PHE A 22 9.61 -26.55 -10.33
CA PHE A 22 8.62 -27.62 -10.47
C PHE A 22 8.82 -28.79 -9.48
N LYS A 23 10.02 -29.04 -9.00
CA LYS A 23 10.34 -30.10 -8.05
C LYS A 23 9.94 -29.75 -6.61
N LYS A 24 9.79 -28.48 -6.28
CA LYS A 24 9.47 -28.05 -4.92
C LYS A 24 8.14 -28.60 -4.44
N ARG A 25 8.07 -28.93 -3.18
CA ARG A 25 6.88 -29.46 -2.50
C ARG A 25 6.49 -28.53 -1.36
N PRO A 26 5.22 -28.57 -0.92
CA PRO A 26 4.80 -27.83 0.28
C PRO A 26 5.69 -28.20 1.48
N LEU A 27 6.09 -27.19 2.26
CA LEU A 27 6.69 -27.44 3.57
C LEU A 27 5.60 -27.87 4.56
N GLU A 28 5.92 -28.79 5.43
CA GLU A 28 5.08 -29.10 6.56
C GLU A 28 5.11 -27.92 7.56
N VAL A 29 3.91 -27.46 7.93
CA VAL A 29 3.74 -26.36 8.88
C VAL A 29 3.13 -26.94 10.16
N GLU A 30 3.89 -26.87 11.24
CA GLU A 30 3.40 -27.20 12.57
C GLU A 30 2.20 -26.31 12.91
N THR A 31 1.10 -26.95 13.31
CA THR A 31 -0.09 -26.22 13.75
C THR A 31 -0.09 -26.24 15.27
N PRO A 32 -0.22 -25.07 15.94
CA PRO A 32 -0.42 -25.07 17.39
C PRO A 32 -1.59 -25.97 17.78
N ALA A 33 -1.42 -26.70 18.88
CA ALA A 33 -2.49 -27.54 19.43
C ALA A 33 -3.60 -26.71 20.04
N GLU A 34 -3.27 -25.49 20.46
CA GLU A 34 -4.17 -24.50 21.03
C GLU A 34 -5.06 -23.86 19.93
N ARG A 35 -6.17 -23.30 20.34
CA ARG A 35 -7.04 -22.52 19.46
C ARG A 35 -6.38 -21.18 19.10
N PRO A 36 -6.70 -20.58 17.94
CA PRO A 36 -6.17 -19.26 17.57
C PRO A 36 -6.33 -18.19 18.66
N SER A 37 -7.46 -18.19 19.39
CA SER A 37 -7.70 -17.25 20.50
C SER A 37 -6.81 -17.49 21.73
N GLU A 38 -6.20 -18.66 21.87
CA GLU A 38 -5.36 -19.02 23.01
C GLU A 38 -3.89 -18.65 22.80
N PHE A 39 -3.41 -18.70 21.54
CA PHE A 39 -2.05 -18.27 21.20
C PHE A 39 -1.97 -16.88 20.57
N PHE A 40 -3.12 -16.21 20.33
CA PHE A 40 -3.17 -14.85 19.80
C PHE A 40 -2.36 -13.89 20.69
N ALA A 41 -1.54 -13.06 20.04
CA ALA A 41 -0.67 -12.08 20.70
C ALA A 41 0.31 -12.69 21.72
N LYS A 42 0.76 -13.95 21.49
CA LYS A 42 1.73 -14.65 22.33
C LYS A 42 3.01 -13.83 22.51
N TYR A 43 3.51 -13.21 21.45
CA TYR A 43 4.72 -12.40 21.44
C TYR A 43 4.46 -10.89 21.52
N VAL A 44 3.34 -10.47 22.12
CA VAL A 44 2.95 -9.07 22.28
C VAL A 44 2.80 -8.74 23.76
N PHE A 45 3.37 -7.64 24.21
CA PHE A 45 3.20 -7.12 25.57
C PHE A 45 1.83 -6.43 25.69
N ASN A 46 0.77 -7.23 25.65
CA ASN A 46 -0.63 -6.81 25.69
C ASN A 46 -1.08 -6.48 27.13
N ARG A 47 -2.34 -6.05 27.30
CA ARG A 47 -2.89 -5.66 28.60
C ARG A 47 -2.80 -6.74 29.67
N GLU A 48 -2.98 -8.00 29.30
CA GLU A 48 -2.86 -9.13 30.20
C GLU A 48 -1.44 -9.25 30.75
N LYS A 49 -0.42 -9.15 29.87
CA LYS A 49 0.98 -9.16 30.26
C LYS A 49 1.38 -7.91 31.01
N MET A 50 0.88 -6.73 30.61
CA MET A 50 1.06 -5.50 31.39
C MET A 50 0.55 -5.68 32.83
N TYR A 51 -0.64 -6.24 33.01
CA TYR A 51 -1.20 -6.51 34.34
C TYR A 51 -0.37 -7.50 35.13
N LYS A 52 0.21 -8.54 34.49
CA LYS A 52 1.02 -9.58 35.13
C LYS A 52 2.39 -9.06 35.58
N TYR A 53 3.05 -8.23 34.75
CA TYR A 53 4.47 -7.87 34.95
C TYR A 53 4.67 -6.46 35.51
N LEU A 54 3.62 -5.62 35.59
CA LEU A 54 3.74 -4.26 36.12
C LEU A 54 3.10 -4.15 37.50
N PRO A 55 3.64 -3.30 38.41
CA PRO A 55 2.92 -2.88 39.61
C PRO A 55 1.56 -2.28 39.24
N LEU A 56 0.52 -2.54 40.05
CA LEU A 56 -0.87 -2.17 39.74
C LEU A 56 -1.05 -0.65 39.50
N ASP A 57 -0.37 0.18 40.26
CA ASP A 57 -0.39 1.63 40.09
C ASP A 57 0.25 2.09 38.79
N VAL A 58 1.34 1.43 38.37
CA VAL A 58 2.01 1.66 37.07
C VAL A 58 1.13 1.19 35.92
N TYR A 59 0.53 0.00 36.03
CA TYR A 59 -0.44 -0.53 35.08
C TYR A 59 -1.58 0.44 34.86
N ASN A 60 -2.26 0.91 35.94
CA ASN A 60 -3.38 1.82 35.82
C ASN A 60 -3.01 3.14 35.15
N LYS A 61 -1.84 3.71 35.45
CA LYS A 61 -1.36 4.92 34.79
C LYS A 61 -1.06 4.69 33.31
N LEU A 62 -0.45 3.55 32.95
CA LEU A 62 -0.17 3.23 31.55
C LEU A 62 -1.44 3.01 30.75
N ILE A 63 -2.44 2.32 31.32
CA ILE A 63 -3.74 2.12 30.69
C ILE A 63 -4.48 3.45 30.51
N ASP A 64 -4.41 4.38 31.45
CA ASP A 64 -4.99 5.71 31.31
C ASP A 64 -4.35 6.51 30.15
N VAL A 65 -3.03 6.39 29.96
CA VAL A 65 -2.35 6.96 28.79
C VAL A 65 -2.88 6.35 27.48
N ILE A 66 -3.00 5.02 27.41
CA ILE A 66 -3.44 4.29 26.21
C ILE A 66 -4.91 4.61 25.88
N ASP A 67 -5.80 4.59 26.86
CA ASP A 67 -7.24 4.70 26.64
C ASP A 67 -7.71 6.16 26.53
N ASN A 68 -7.18 7.02 27.38
CA ASN A 68 -7.66 8.40 27.53
C ASN A 68 -6.72 9.46 26.93
N GLY A 69 -5.54 9.06 26.43
CA GLY A 69 -4.54 10.01 25.90
C GLY A 69 -3.92 10.90 26.98
N SER A 70 -3.90 10.47 28.25
CA SER A 70 -3.26 11.19 29.33
C SER A 70 -1.75 11.30 29.10
N HIS A 71 -1.12 12.31 29.70
CA HIS A 71 0.33 12.51 29.55
C HIS A 71 1.11 11.36 30.22
N LEU A 72 2.06 10.77 29.47
CA LEU A 72 2.96 9.73 30.02
C LEU A 72 3.92 10.35 31.04
N ASP A 73 3.82 9.92 32.29
CA ASP A 73 4.75 10.29 33.35
C ASP A 73 6.03 9.46 33.24
N ARG A 74 7.16 10.13 32.95
CA ARG A 74 8.48 9.46 32.88
C ARG A 74 8.86 8.73 34.18
N SER A 75 8.23 9.05 35.32
CA SER A 75 8.49 8.38 36.58
C SER A 75 8.15 6.88 36.57
N ILE A 76 7.19 6.46 35.74
CA ILE A 76 6.81 5.04 35.62
C ILE A 76 7.69 4.26 34.61
N ALA A 77 8.47 4.94 33.77
CA ALA A 77 9.19 4.33 32.66
C ALA A 77 10.15 3.21 33.09
N ASN A 78 10.84 3.38 34.22
CA ASN A 78 11.75 2.32 34.74
C ASN A 78 11.00 1.07 35.16
N ALA A 79 9.81 1.22 35.76
CA ALA A 79 9.00 0.07 36.16
C ALA A 79 8.43 -0.66 34.94
N VAL A 80 8.01 0.10 33.93
CA VAL A 80 7.53 -0.46 32.64
C VAL A 80 8.66 -1.18 31.91
N ALA A 81 9.82 -0.56 31.77
CA ALA A 81 10.99 -1.18 31.12
C ALA A 81 11.40 -2.48 31.80
N LYS A 82 11.43 -2.49 33.16
CA LYS A 82 11.75 -3.69 33.93
C LYS A 82 10.73 -4.81 33.69
N GLY A 83 9.43 -4.49 33.68
CA GLY A 83 8.38 -5.47 33.42
C GLY A 83 8.44 -6.03 31.99
N MET A 84 8.69 -5.17 30.98
CA MET A 84 8.89 -5.59 29.61
C MET A 84 10.11 -6.51 29.46
N LYS A 85 11.25 -6.14 30.05
CA LYS A 85 12.47 -6.96 30.05
C LYS A 85 12.23 -8.33 30.70
N GLN A 86 11.63 -8.36 31.88
CA GLN A 86 11.31 -9.60 32.58
C GLN A 86 10.42 -10.52 31.73
N TRP A 87 9.40 -9.97 31.06
CA TRP A 87 8.58 -10.74 30.15
C TRP A 87 9.36 -11.23 28.92
N ALA A 88 10.19 -10.38 28.32
CA ALA A 88 10.96 -10.73 27.12
C ALA A 88 12.00 -11.82 27.40
N GLU A 89 12.65 -11.78 28.57
CA GLU A 89 13.63 -12.79 28.99
C GLU A 89 13.02 -14.21 29.12
N GLU A 90 11.72 -14.34 29.43
CA GLU A 90 11.01 -15.64 29.43
C GLU A 90 10.97 -16.27 28.03
N TYR A 91 11.13 -15.48 26.96
CA TYR A 91 11.21 -15.93 25.57
C TYR A 91 12.66 -15.97 25.01
N GLY A 92 13.67 -15.79 25.88
CA GLY A 92 15.06 -15.82 25.47
C GLY A 92 15.54 -14.58 24.70
N VAL A 93 14.83 -13.47 24.81
CA VAL A 93 15.18 -12.20 24.17
C VAL A 93 16.46 -11.64 24.78
N THR A 94 17.39 -11.21 23.95
CA THR A 94 18.71 -10.68 24.34
C THR A 94 18.95 -9.26 23.85
N HIS A 95 18.14 -8.79 22.93
CA HIS A 95 18.26 -7.48 22.28
C HIS A 95 16.95 -6.69 22.36
N TYR A 96 17.03 -5.38 22.14
CA TYR A 96 15.88 -4.51 21.94
C TYR A 96 16.16 -3.54 20.80
N THR A 97 15.10 -3.03 20.19
CA THR A 97 15.17 -2.00 19.15
C THR A 97 14.02 -1.03 19.26
N HIS A 98 14.28 0.25 18.97
CA HIS A 98 13.22 1.18 18.59
C HIS A 98 12.82 0.89 17.14
N TRP A 99 11.58 0.45 16.96
CA TRP A 99 11.01 0.08 15.68
C TRP A 99 10.15 1.24 15.16
N PHE A 100 10.47 1.79 13.97
CA PHE A 100 9.81 2.95 13.42
C PHE A 100 9.63 2.85 11.90
N GLN A 101 8.85 3.78 11.33
CA GLN A 101 8.44 3.82 9.93
C GLN A 101 9.02 5.07 9.27
N PRO A 102 10.23 5.02 8.67
CA PRO A 102 10.87 6.17 8.04
C PRO A 102 10.12 6.66 6.80
N LEU A 103 10.51 7.81 6.25
CA LEU A 103 9.94 8.35 5.00
C LEU A 103 10.24 7.49 3.77
N THR A 104 11.20 6.59 3.84
CA THR A 104 11.33 5.45 2.90
C THR A 104 10.31 4.39 3.28
N GLU A 105 9.77 3.70 2.29
CA GLU A 105 8.83 2.61 2.56
C GLU A 105 9.51 1.48 3.34
N GLY A 106 8.77 0.88 4.27
CA GLY A 106 9.25 -0.18 5.15
C GLY A 106 9.39 0.25 6.61
N THR A 107 10.14 -0.54 7.36
CA THR A 107 10.42 -0.34 8.78
C THR A 107 11.91 -0.22 9.01
N ALA A 108 12.31 0.46 10.07
CA ALA A 108 13.71 0.64 10.45
C ALA A 108 13.92 0.25 11.91
N GLU A 109 15.06 -0.35 12.16
CA GLU A 109 15.46 -0.89 13.47
C GLU A 109 16.98 -0.87 13.62
N LYS A 110 17.44 -0.74 14.88
CA LYS A 110 18.84 -0.87 15.27
C LYS A 110 18.88 -1.65 16.58
N HIS A 111 19.37 -2.87 16.52
CA HIS A 111 19.37 -3.79 17.65
C HIS A 111 20.52 -3.48 18.62
N ASP A 112 20.17 -3.17 19.86
CA ASP A 112 21.10 -3.02 20.98
C ASP A 112 20.89 -4.17 21.97
N ALA A 113 21.97 -4.78 22.48
CA ALA A 113 21.87 -5.83 23.49
C ALA A 113 21.46 -5.26 24.84
N PHE A 114 20.80 -6.07 25.68
CA PHE A 114 20.55 -5.75 27.09
C PHE A 114 21.81 -5.81 27.94
N VAL A 115 22.93 -5.30 27.48
CA VAL A 115 24.23 -5.51 28.14
C VAL A 115 24.81 -4.18 28.59
N GLU A 116 25.11 -4.10 29.90
CA GLU A 116 25.77 -2.95 30.51
C GLU A 116 26.94 -3.44 31.39
N HIS A 117 27.88 -2.54 31.70
CA HIS A 117 28.96 -2.85 32.62
C HIS A 117 28.50 -2.86 34.09
N ASP A 118 28.88 -3.88 34.86
CA ASP A 118 28.60 -3.95 36.30
C ASP A 118 29.49 -3.02 37.15
N GLY A 119 30.41 -2.30 36.53
CA GLY A 119 31.40 -1.44 37.18
C GLY A 119 32.54 -2.19 37.88
N LYS A 120 32.57 -3.54 37.80
CA LYS A 120 33.56 -4.39 38.46
C LYS A 120 34.33 -5.28 37.48
N GLY A 121 34.16 -5.04 36.19
CA GLY A 121 34.81 -5.80 35.11
C GLY A 121 33.96 -6.95 34.55
N GLY A 122 32.69 -7.06 34.97
CA GLY A 122 31.69 -7.95 34.44
C GLY A 122 30.62 -7.22 33.66
N LEU A 123 29.61 -7.97 33.20
CA LEU A 123 28.43 -7.49 32.46
C LEU A 123 27.17 -7.83 33.26
N ILE A 124 26.16 -6.98 33.13
CA ILE A 124 24.81 -7.20 33.62
C ILE A 124 23.81 -6.96 32.46
N GLU A 125 22.70 -7.63 32.51
CA GLU A 125 21.58 -7.35 31.61
C GLU A 125 20.72 -6.22 32.19
N GLU A 126 20.71 -5.07 31.53
CA GLU A 126 19.91 -3.90 31.92
C GLU A 126 19.10 -3.33 30.77
N PHE A 127 17.87 -2.92 31.06
CA PHE A 127 17.01 -2.15 30.19
C PHE A 127 16.30 -1.08 31.01
N SER A 128 16.73 0.16 30.87
CA SER A 128 16.22 1.28 31.69
C SER A 128 15.03 1.97 31.02
N GLY A 129 14.24 2.69 31.82
CA GLY A 129 13.16 3.53 31.31
C GLY A 129 13.65 4.65 30.38
N LYS A 130 14.91 5.09 30.51
CA LYS A 130 15.53 6.04 29.57
C LYS A 130 15.62 5.42 28.18
N LEU A 131 16.08 4.19 28.09
CA LEU A 131 16.25 3.45 26.82
C LEU A 131 14.89 3.06 26.21
N LEU A 132 13.87 2.83 27.04
CA LEU A 132 12.50 2.60 26.58
C LEU A 132 11.89 3.87 25.93
N VAL A 133 11.98 5.00 26.65
CA VAL A 133 11.22 6.21 26.26
C VAL A 133 11.84 6.95 25.10
N GLN A 134 13.18 7.00 25.03
CA GLN A 134 13.87 7.83 24.04
C GLN A 134 15.23 7.25 23.70
N GLN A 135 15.57 7.30 22.40
CA GLN A 135 16.95 7.09 21.92
C GLN A 135 17.35 8.23 20.98
N GLU A 136 18.65 8.35 20.74
CA GLU A 136 19.27 9.37 19.90
C GLU A 136 20.06 8.71 18.75
N PRO A 137 19.39 8.01 17.80
CA PRO A 137 20.08 7.32 16.72
C PRO A 137 20.69 8.31 15.73
N ASP A 138 21.73 7.86 15.03
CA ASP A 138 22.25 8.57 13.86
C ASP A 138 21.19 8.50 12.73
N ALA A 139 20.73 9.65 12.30
CA ALA A 139 19.70 9.79 11.25
C ALA A 139 20.31 10.20 9.90
N SER A 140 21.63 10.22 9.73
CA SER A 140 22.30 10.71 8.51
C SER A 140 21.96 9.90 7.25
N SER A 141 21.64 8.61 7.41
CA SER A 141 21.23 7.76 6.29
C SER A 141 19.76 7.88 5.87
N PHE A 142 18.91 8.54 6.69
CA PHE A 142 17.49 8.70 6.36
C PHE A 142 17.25 9.96 5.54
N PRO A 143 16.40 9.90 4.51
CA PRO A 143 16.01 11.06 3.72
C PRO A 143 15.26 12.06 4.62
N ASN A 144 15.60 13.34 4.50
CA ASN A 144 15.05 14.40 5.33
C ASN A 144 14.56 15.62 4.53
N GLY A 145 14.67 15.59 3.19
CA GLY A 145 14.19 16.66 2.31
C GLY A 145 14.78 18.02 2.62
N GLY A 146 16.02 18.10 3.12
CA GLY A 146 16.67 19.37 3.46
C GLY A 146 16.31 19.96 4.84
N ILE A 147 15.49 19.27 5.65
CA ILE A 147 15.16 19.71 7.03
C ILE A 147 16.43 19.89 7.87
N ARG A 148 17.43 19.04 7.66
CA ARG A 148 18.69 19.13 8.38
C ARG A 148 19.89 19.09 7.43
N ASN A 149 20.99 19.69 7.88
CA ASN A 149 22.27 19.62 7.18
C ASN A 149 22.96 18.26 7.42
N THR A 150 23.86 17.88 6.54
CA THR A 150 24.60 16.59 6.63
C THR A 150 25.45 16.45 7.89
N PHE A 151 25.85 17.55 8.53
CA PHE A 151 26.59 17.53 9.79
C PHE A 151 25.70 17.40 11.04
N GLU A 152 24.39 17.52 10.90
CA GLU A 152 23.42 17.29 11.98
C GLU A 152 22.94 15.84 11.93
N ALA A 153 23.76 14.92 12.46
CA ALA A 153 23.51 13.50 12.32
C ALA A 153 22.43 12.96 13.26
N ARG A 154 22.06 13.68 14.35
CA ARG A 154 21.15 13.18 15.36
C ARG A 154 19.69 13.37 15.02
N GLY A 155 18.88 12.34 15.31
CA GLY A 155 17.44 12.41 15.49
C GLY A 155 17.04 11.85 16.84
N TYR A 156 15.75 11.87 17.12
CA TYR A 156 15.18 11.23 18.30
C TYR A 156 14.14 10.21 17.89
N SER A 157 14.22 9.01 18.49
CA SER A 157 13.10 8.09 18.54
C SER A 157 12.41 8.19 19.90
N ALA A 158 11.08 8.16 19.92
CA ALA A 158 10.33 8.22 21.17
C ALA A 158 9.22 7.17 21.17
N TRP A 159 9.11 6.44 22.29
CA TRP A 159 8.14 5.38 22.45
C TRP A 159 6.70 5.87 22.27
N ASP A 160 5.93 5.10 21.51
CA ASP A 160 4.48 5.22 21.39
C ASP A 160 3.80 4.16 22.27
N PRO A 161 3.26 4.50 23.45
CA PRO A 161 2.60 3.55 24.33
C PRO A 161 1.25 3.06 23.79
N THR A 162 0.68 3.71 22.78
CA THR A 162 -0.60 3.30 22.18
C THR A 162 -0.45 2.10 21.25
N SER A 163 0.78 1.76 20.88
CA SER A 163 1.13 0.58 20.09
C SER A 163 1.88 -0.41 20.99
N PRO A 164 1.40 -1.66 21.14
CA PRO A 164 2.03 -2.61 22.04
C PRO A 164 3.41 -3.04 21.54
N VAL A 165 4.33 -3.24 22.48
CA VAL A 165 5.65 -3.79 22.24
C VAL A 165 5.56 -5.28 21.92
N PHE A 166 6.39 -5.78 21.01
CA PHE A 166 6.34 -7.15 20.52
C PHE A 166 7.75 -7.76 20.40
N ILE A 167 7.81 -9.08 20.24
CA ILE A 167 9.06 -9.83 20.10
C ILE A 167 9.14 -10.42 18.69
N ILE A 168 10.26 -10.18 18.01
CA ILE A 168 10.65 -10.90 16.80
C ILE A 168 11.99 -11.58 17.03
N ASP A 169 12.03 -12.88 16.81
CA ASP A 169 13.22 -13.71 17.05
C ASP A 169 13.75 -13.50 18.48
N ASP A 170 14.93 -12.92 18.68
CA ASP A 170 15.57 -12.66 19.97
C ASP A 170 15.52 -11.16 20.38
N THR A 171 14.65 -10.38 19.76
CA THR A 171 14.63 -8.92 19.89
C THR A 171 13.27 -8.38 20.34
N LEU A 172 13.30 -7.52 21.36
CA LEU A 172 12.17 -6.73 21.84
C LEU A 172 12.01 -5.50 20.94
N CYS A 173 10.94 -5.44 20.16
CA CYS A 173 10.63 -4.35 19.24
C CYS A 173 9.68 -3.34 19.90
N ILE A 174 10.11 -2.10 19.99
CA ILE A 174 9.39 -1.00 20.65
C ILE A 174 8.89 -0.02 19.57
N PRO A 175 7.58 0.05 19.31
CA PRO A 175 7.03 1.03 18.35
C PRO A 175 7.33 2.46 18.79
N THR A 176 7.90 3.26 17.86
CA THR A 176 8.32 4.64 18.13
C THR A 176 7.98 5.58 17.00
N ILE A 177 7.88 6.87 17.32
CA ILE A 177 8.02 7.94 16.36
C ILE A 177 9.50 8.24 16.12
N PHE A 178 9.81 8.88 14.98
CA PHE A 178 11.15 9.34 14.65
C PHE A 178 11.12 10.79 14.18
N ILE A 179 11.86 11.66 14.86
CA ILE A 179 11.89 13.10 14.62
C ILE A 179 13.31 13.61 14.45
N SER A 180 13.46 14.76 13.78
CA SER A 180 14.73 15.48 13.69
C SER A 180 15.17 16.02 15.05
N TYR A 181 16.41 16.51 15.14
CA TYR A 181 16.92 17.18 16.33
C TYR A 181 16.10 18.43 16.71
N THR A 182 15.48 19.08 15.74
CA THR A 182 14.65 20.30 15.90
C THR A 182 13.15 19.99 16.06
N GLY A 183 12.75 18.71 15.98
CA GLY A 183 11.40 18.23 16.29
C GLY A 183 10.49 17.98 15.10
N GLU A 184 10.96 18.13 13.86
CA GLU A 184 10.18 17.80 12.66
C GLU A 184 10.09 16.28 12.48
N ALA A 185 8.91 15.81 12.08
CA ALA A 185 8.67 14.40 11.85
C ALA A 185 9.43 13.89 10.61
N LEU A 186 10.26 12.86 10.80
CA LEU A 186 11.01 12.16 9.75
C LEU A 186 10.46 10.75 9.48
N ASP A 187 9.24 10.49 9.96
CA ASP A 187 8.53 9.22 9.84
C ASP A 187 7.07 9.43 9.40
N TYR A 188 6.34 8.34 9.25
CA TYR A 188 4.90 8.37 8.99
C TYR A 188 4.06 8.40 10.27
N LYS A 189 4.57 7.87 11.38
CA LYS A 189 3.80 7.66 12.61
C LYS A 189 3.49 8.96 13.34
N ALA A 190 4.43 9.89 13.45
CA ALA A 190 4.21 11.15 14.16
C ALA A 190 3.08 11.99 13.55
N PRO A 191 3.03 12.29 12.23
CA PRO A 191 1.88 12.98 11.66
C PRO A 191 0.61 12.14 11.66
N LEU A 192 0.69 10.79 11.59
CA LEU A 192 -0.48 9.94 11.76
C LEU A 192 -1.14 10.14 13.12
N LEU A 193 -0.38 10.04 14.21
CA LEU A 193 -0.88 10.24 15.58
C LEU A 193 -1.49 11.63 15.76
N ARG A 194 -0.85 12.67 15.19
CA ARG A 194 -1.41 14.03 15.21
C ARG A 194 -2.73 14.11 14.45
N SER A 195 -2.87 13.44 13.30
CA SER A 195 -4.10 13.41 12.51
C SER A 195 -5.24 12.68 13.22
N LEU A 196 -4.94 11.56 13.90
CA LEU A 196 -5.88 10.82 14.72
C LEU A 196 -6.40 11.66 15.90
N HIS A 197 -5.52 12.39 16.56
CA HIS A 197 -5.91 13.32 17.60
C HIS A 197 -6.80 14.46 17.06
N ALA A 198 -6.50 15.01 15.89
CA ALA A 198 -7.33 16.05 15.28
C ALA A 198 -8.75 15.53 14.97
N VAL A 199 -8.86 14.30 14.44
CA VAL A 199 -10.18 13.65 14.22
C VAL A 199 -10.91 13.46 15.52
N ASP A 200 -10.26 12.92 16.55
CA ASP A 200 -10.89 12.69 17.86
C ASP A 200 -11.48 13.99 18.41
N VAL A 201 -10.69 15.05 18.53
CA VAL A 201 -11.12 16.33 19.08
C VAL A 201 -12.29 16.92 18.27
N ALA A 202 -12.17 16.99 16.95
CA ALA A 202 -13.19 17.58 16.09
C ALA A 202 -14.49 16.77 16.10
N THR A 203 -14.38 15.44 15.99
CA THR A 203 -15.53 14.55 15.89
C THR A 203 -16.26 14.42 17.22
N THR A 204 -15.54 14.30 18.32
CA THR A 204 -16.15 14.28 19.68
C THR A 204 -16.96 15.54 19.93
N ALA A 205 -16.49 16.70 19.47
CA ALA A 205 -17.23 17.95 19.62
C ALA A 205 -18.59 17.96 18.88
N VAL A 206 -18.66 17.32 17.70
CA VAL A 206 -19.93 17.18 16.93
C VAL A 206 -20.79 16.05 17.46
N CYS A 207 -20.19 14.94 17.93
CA CYS A 207 -20.93 13.85 18.56
C CYS A 207 -21.79 14.32 19.74
N LYS A 208 -21.38 15.36 20.46
CA LYS A 208 -22.14 15.92 21.60
C LYS A 208 -23.50 16.50 21.21
N TYR A 209 -23.75 16.79 19.95
CA TYR A 209 -25.10 17.13 19.48
C TYR A 209 -26.10 15.97 19.62
N PHE A 210 -25.59 14.73 19.54
CA PHE A 210 -26.38 13.50 19.52
C PHE A 210 -26.19 12.67 20.78
N TYR A 211 -24.95 12.62 21.29
CA TYR A 211 -24.50 11.77 22.39
C TYR A 211 -23.63 12.57 23.36
N PRO A 212 -24.22 13.26 24.37
CA PRO A 212 -23.46 14.12 25.30
C PRO A 212 -22.37 13.38 26.10
N GLU A 213 -22.55 12.07 26.30
CA GLU A 213 -21.68 11.21 27.10
C GLU A 213 -20.38 10.82 26.36
N VAL A 214 -20.30 10.94 25.03
CA VAL A 214 -19.12 10.60 24.25
C VAL A 214 -17.93 11.47 24.64
N LYS A 215 -16.81 10.82 24.94
CA LYS A 215 -15.56 11.48 25.37
C LYS A 215 -14.44 11.32 24.34
N LYS A 216 -14.50 10.28 23.50
CA LYS A 216 -13.47 9.96 22.53
C LYS A 216 -14.08 9.35 21.27
N VAL A 217 -13.52 9.69 20.12
CA VAL A 217 -13.81 9.03 18.84
C VAL A 217 -12.52 8.46 18.25
N SER A 218 -12.53 7.17 17.99
CA SER A 218 -11.41 6.48 17.38
C SER A 218 -11.63 6.29 15.88
N THR A 219 -10.57 6.47 15.11
CA THR A 219 -10.53 6.07 13.72
C THR A 219 -10.16 4.60 13.63
N ASN A 220 -10.91 3.82 12.85
CA ASN A 220 -10.65 2.42 12.58
C ASN A 220 -10.15 2.24 11.15
N LEU A 221 -9.28 1.25 10.97
CA LEU A 221 -8.75 0.85 9.67
C LEU A 221 -8.75 -0.68 9.55
N GLY A 222 -9.32 -1.18 8.45
CA GLY A 222 -9.15 -2.55 7.99
C GLY A 222 -8.46 -2.51 6.62
N TRP A 223 -7.22 -2.95 6.55
CA TRP A 223 -6.49 -3.03 5.28
C TRP A 223 -6.69 -4.40 4.62
N GLU A 224 -6.62 -4.42 3.29
CA GLU A 224 -6.66 -5.64 2.46
C GLU A 224 -5.35 -5.70 1.69
N GLN A 225 -4.44 -6.59 2.08
CA GLN A 225 -3.10 -6.68 1.49
C GLN A 225 -3.10 -7.67 0.33
N GLU A 226 -3.11 -7.16 -0.90
CA GLU A 226 -2.84 -7.96 -2.09
C GLU A 226 -1.32 -8.10 -2.32
N TYR A 227 -0.93 -9.23 -2.93
CA TYR A 227 0.47 -9.53 -3.23
C TYR A 227 0.60 -10.62 -4.29
N PHE A 228 1.75 -10.67 -4.98
CA PHE A 228 2.10 -11.79 -5.84
C PHE A 228 3.12 -12.70 -5.16
N LEU A 229 3.07 -14.00 -5.48
CA LEU A 229 4.11 -14.95 -5.14
C LEU A 229 4.79 -15.45 -6.42
N VAL A 230 6.11 -15.44 -6.43
CA VAL A 230 6.92 -16.02 -7.50
C VAL A 230 7.88 -17.02 -6.88
N ASP A 231 8.09 -18.15 -7.54
CA ASP A 231 9.11 -19.11 -7.11
C ASP A 231 10.48 -18.43 -7.05
N VAL A 232 11.23 -18.67 -5.96
CA VAL A 232 12.48 -17.97 -5.71
C VAL A 232 13.53 -18.19 -6.78
N ASP A 233 13.59 -19.38 -7.41
CA ASP A 233 14.57 -19.67 -8.45
C ASP A 233 14.25 -18.90 -9.73
N LEU A 234 12.95 -18.79 -10.07
CA LEU A 234 12.50 -17.99 -11.20
C LEU A 234 12.71 -16.49 -10.94
N TYR A 235 12.47 -16.01 -9.71
CA TYR A 235 12.73 -14.64 -9.30
C TYR A 235 14.22 -14.27 -9.43
N LEU A 236 15.13 -15.13 -8.97
CA LEU A 236 16.57 -14.89 -9.04
C LEU A 236 17.10 -14.91 -10.48
N ALA A 237 16.40 -15.61 -11.39
CA ALA A 237 16.72 -15.60 -12.82
C ALA A 237 16.16 -14.39 -13.58
N ARG A 238 15.49 -13.44 -12.89
CA ARG A 238 14.91 -12.21 -13.44
C ARG A 238 15.47 -10.99 -12.70
N PRO A 239 16.61 -10.45 -13.16
CA PRO A 239 17.26 -9.29 -12.53
C PRO A 239 16.36 -8.05 -12.45
N ASP A 240 15.43 -7.84 -13.38
CA ASP A 240 14.42 -6.79 -13.32
C ASP A 240 13.51 -6.95 -12.10
N LEU A 241 12.90 -8.12 -11.90
CA LEU A 241 12.09 -8.38 -10.69
C LEU A 241 12.90 -8.19 -9.40
N MET A 242 14.17 -8.63 -9.42
CA MET A 242 15.03 -8.56 -8.23
C MET A 242 15.40 -7.12 -7.87
N LEU A 243 15.65 -6.26 -8.86
CA LEU A 243 16.15 -4.90 -8.65
C LEU A 243 15.08 -3.82 -8.65
N THR A 244 13.95 -4.05 -9.33
CA THR A 244 12.89 -3.05 -9.47
C THR A 244 11.55 -3.48 -8.85
N GLY A 245 11.38 -4.77 -8.54
CA GLY A 245 10.10 -5.34 -8.08
C GLY A 245 9.10 -5.64 -9.19
N ARG A 246 9.39 -5.22 -10.45
CA ARG A 246 8.55 -5.48 -11.63
C ARG A 246 9.34 -6.05 -12.80
N THR A 247 8.65 -6.69 -13.72
CA THR A 247 9.23 -7.08 -15.01
C THR A 247 9.31 -5.86 -15.92
N LEU A 248 10.51 -5.54 -16.42
CA LEU A 248 10.73 -4.47 -17.40
C LEU A 248 10.50 -4.95 -18.84
N MET A 249 10.42 -6.25 -19.05
CA MET A 249 10.17 -6.92 -20.31
C MET A 249 9.45 -8.24 -20.10
N GLY A 250 8.76 -8.72 -21.11
CA GLY A 250 8.05 -9.99 -21.11
C GLY A 250 6.74 -9.90 -21.87
N HIS A 251 6.61 -10.73 -22.91
CA HIS A 251 5.37 -10.85 -23.67
C HIS A 251 4.31 -11.58 -22.84
N ASP A 252 3.05 -11.16 -22.99
CA ASP A 252 1.90 -11.81 -22.38
C ASP A 252 1.89 -13.31 -22.62
N SER A 253 1.50 -14.07 -21.58
CA SER A 253 1.26 -15.48 -21.72
C SER A 253 0.00 -15.74 -22.57
N ALA A 254 0.03 -16.75 -23.42
CA ALA A 254 -1.14 -17.15 -24.22
C ALA A 254 -2.37 -17.48 -23.36
N LYS A 255 -2.17 -18.07 -22.19
CA LYS A 255 -3.13 -18.12 -21.10
C LYS A 255 -2.68 -17.11 -20.03
N ASN A 256 -3.58 -16.21 -19.67
CA ASN A 256 -3.31 -15.23 -18.64
C ASN A 256 -4.38 -15.34 -17.53
N GLN A 257 -5.23 -14.38 -17.28
CA GLN A 257 -6.31 -14.50 -16.28
C GLN A 257 -7.68 -14.88 -16.90
N GLN A 258 -7.69 -15.21 -18.21
CA GLN A 258 -8.91 -15.65 -18.89
C GLN A 258 -9.23 -17.11 -18.57
N MET A 259 -10.50 -17.49 -18.67
CA MET A 259 -11.02 -18.86 -18.60
C MET A 259 -10.83 -19.57 -17.27
N ASP A 260 -10.16 -18.97 -16.31
CA ASP A 260 -10.04 -19.45 -14.94
C ASP A 260 -10.61 -18.42 -13.98
N ASP A 261 -11.37 -18.88 -13.01
CA ASP A 261 -11.75 -18.07 -11.87
C ASP A 261 -10.65 -18.19 -10.81
N HIS A 262 -9.67 -17.30 -10.90
CA HIS A 262 -8.56 -17.32 -9.96
C HIS A 262 -9.00 -16.88 -8.56
N TYR A 263 -9.94 -15.97 -8.46
CA TYR A 263 -10.44 -15.42 -7.20
C TYR A 263 -11.09 -16.48 -6.30
N PHE A 264 -11.97 -17.32 -6.85
CA PHE A 264 -12.64 -18.44 -6.16
C PHE A 264 -11.97 -19.80 -6.36
N GLY A 265 -10.85 -19.83 -7.07
CA GLY A 265 -10.09 -21.04 -7.33
C GLY A 265 -9.53 -21.68 -6.05
N THR A 266 -9.21 -22.96 -6.13
CA THR A 266 -8.53 -23.67 -5.04
C THR A 266 -7.13 -23.08 -4.85
N ILE A 267 -6.76 -22.74 -3.61
CA ILE A 267 -5.42 -22.25 -3.27
C ILE A 267 -4.41 -23.39 -3.53
N PRO A 268 -3.34 -23.14 -4.31
CA PRO A 268 -2.31 -24.16 -4.58
C PRO A 268 -1.65 -24.65 -3.29
N GLU A 269 -1.29 -25.94 -3.22
CA GLU A 269 -0.80 -26.58 -1.99
C GLU A 269 0.42 -25.86 -1.36
N ARG A 270 1.42 -25.47 -2.16
CA ARG A 270 2.60 -24.72 -1.66
C ARG A 270 2.21 -23.36 -1.11
N VAL A 271 1.28 -22.67 -1.76
CA VAL A 271 0.77 -21.38 -1.33
C VAL A 271 -0.05 -21.53 -0.06
N GLN A 272 -0.88 -22.58 0.04
CA GLN A 272 -1.64 -22.89 1.25
C GLN A 272 -0.72 -23.11 2.46
N ALA A 273 0.41 -23.79 2.29
CA ALA A 273 1.40 -23.99 3.35
C ALA A 273 2.03 -22.65 3.77
N PHE A 274 2.40 -21.80 2.80
CA PHE A 274 2.90 -20.44 3.07
C PHE A 274 1.87 -19.60 3.83
N MET A 275 0.63 -19.55 3.35
CA MET A 275 -0.44 -18.77 3.98
C MET A 275 -0.72 -19.22 5.41
N LYS A 276 -0.69 -20.55 5.66
CA LYS A 276 -0.88 -21.11 6.99
C LYS A 276 0.24 -20.71 7.95
N ASP A 277 1.49 -20.78 7.52
CA ASP A 277 2.64 -20.38 8.32
C ASP A 277 2.63 -18.86 8.63
N LEU A 278 2.34 -18.06 7.60
CA LEU A 278 2.19 -16.61 7.74
C LEU A 278 1.08 -16.24 8.74
N GLU A 279 -0.08 -16.88 8.64
CA GLU A 279 -1.23 -16.62 9.51
C GLU A 279 -0.94 -16.97 10.97
N ILE A 280 -0.29 -18.10 11.23
CA ILE A 280 0.11 -18.50 12.60
C ILE A 280 1.05 -17.46 13.20
N GLN A 281 2.13 -17.10 12.51
CA GLN A 281 3.10 -16.13 13.00
C GLN A 281 2.49 -14.73 13.15
N ALA A 282 1.60 -14.32 12.25
CA ALA A 282 0.87 -13.06 12.35
C ALA A 282 -0.05 -13.03 13.58
N LEU A 283 -0.80 -14.10 13.84
CA LEU A 283 -1.65 -14.22 15.04
C LEU A 283 -0.82 -14.18 16.33
N GLU A 284 0.34 -14.85 16.37
CA GLU A 284 1.26 -14.80 17.52
C GLU A 284 1.79 -13.38 17.77
N LEU A 285 1.92 -12.57 16.73
CA LEU A 285 2.30 -11.15 16.80
C LEU A 285 1.11 -10.19 16.99
N GLY A 286 -0.09 -10.72 17.25
CA GLY A 286 -1.28 -9.92 17.54
C GLY A 286 -1.97 -9.35 16.31
N ILE A 287 -1.59 -9.74 15.09
CA ILE A 287 -2.26 -9.33 13.86
C ILE A 287 -3.50 -10.22 13.67
N PRO A 288 -4.74 -9.67 13.72
CA PRO A 288 -5.96 -10.48 13.71
C PRO A 288 -6.34 -10.93 12.29
N CYS A 289 -5.51 -11.75 11.66
CA CYS A 289 -5.77 -12.30 10.33
C CYS A 289 -7.11 -13.02 10.28
N LYS A 290 -7.90 -12.75 9.23
CA LYS A 290 -9.23 -13.33 9.08
C LYS A 290 -9.47 -13.99 7.74
N THR A 291 -9.06 -13.36 6.66
CA THR A 291 -9.38 -13.81 5.30
C THR A 291 -8.09 -13.99 4.50
N ARG A 292 -7.99 -15.09 3.78
CA ARG A 292 -6.95 -15.36 2.80
C ARG A 292 -7.56 -16.07 1.60
N HIS A 293 -7.22 -15.66 0.40
CA HIS A 293 -7.74 -16.23 -0.84
C HIS A 293 -6.84 -15.92 -2.04
N ASN A 294 -7.17 -16.55 -3.19
CA ASN A 294 -6.61 -16.14 -4.46
C ASN A 294 -7.19 -14.80 -4.90
N GLU A 295 -6.40 -14.01 -5.62
CA GLU A 295 -6.86 -12.85 -6.37
C GLU A 295 -7.07 -13.16 -7.85
N VAL A 296 -7.53 -12.15 -8.62
CA VAL A 296 -7.95 -12.32 -10.02
C VAL A 296 -6.81 -12.74 -10.94
N ALA A 297 -5.61 -12.21 -10.75
CA ALA A 297 -4.46 -12.58 -11.57
C ALA A 297 -3.82 -13.91 -11.12
N PRO A 298 -3.23 -14.69 -12.04
CA PRO A 298 -2.47 -15.87 -11.67
C PRO A 298 -1.30 -15.51 -10.74
N ASN A 299 -1.09 -16.30 -9.69
CA ASN A 299 -0.11 -16.08 -8.62
C ASN A 299 -0.33 -14.80 -7.80
N GLN A 300 -1.52 -14.22 -7.84
CA GLN A 300 -1.94 -13.13 -6.98
C GLN A 300 -2.83 -13.63 -5.85
N PHE A 301 -2.64 -13.07 -4.66
CA PHE A 301 -3.31 -13.49 -3.42
C PHE A 301 -3.59 -12.28 -2.55
N GLU A 302 -4.50 -12.46 -1.58
CA GLU A 302 -4.86 -11.44 -0.59
C GLU A 302 -4.87 -12.01 0.82
N LEU A 303 -4.52 -11.14 1.78
CA LEU A 303 -4.73 -11.34 3.20
C LEU A 303 -5.37 -10.09 3.81
N ALA A 304 -6.48 -10.29 4.52
CA ALA A 304 -7.19 -9.22 5.23
C ALA A 304 -7.40 -9.57 6.71
N PRO A 305 -7.14 -8.62 7.65
CA PRO A 305 -7.40 -8.79 9.07
C PRO A 305 -8.83 -8.36 9.45
N ILE A 306 -9.19 -8.56 10.72
CA ILE A 306 -10.24 -7.79 11.36
C ILE A 306 -9.72 -6.35 11.51
N PHE A 307 -10.58 -5.35 11.31
CA PHE A 307 -10.22 -3.95 11.47
C PHE A 307 -9.84 -3.63 12.94
N GLU A 308 -8.93 -2.67 13.09
CA GLU A 308 -8.43 -2.23 14.39
C GLU A 308 -8.40 -0.69 14.46
N GLU A 309 -7.99 -0.15 15.60
CA GLU A 309 -7.64 1.27 15.70
C GLU A 309 -6.54 1.59 14.67
N CYS A 310 -6.65 2.74 14.02
CA CYS A 310 -5.90 3.06 12.80
C CYS A 310 -4.37 3.02 12.99
N ASN A 311 -3.84 3.52 14.12
CA ASN A 311 -2.41 3.48 14.41
C ASN A 311 -1.91 2.04 14.53
N LEU A 312 -2.60 1.21 15.31
CA LEU A 312 -2.27 -0.19 15.49
C LEU A 312 -2.41 -0.99 14.18
N ALA A 313 -3.48 -0.76 13.43
CA ALA A 313 -3.69 -1.40 12.13
C ALA A 313 -2.55 -1.13 11.15
N ILE A 314 -2.00 0.10 11.14
CA ILE A 314 -0.88 0.47 10.28
C ILE A 314 0.41 -0.20 10.74
N ASP A 315 0.71 -0.23 12.03
CA ASP A 315 1.85 -0.97 12.57
C ASP A 315 1.77 -2.45 12.19
N HIS A 316 0.60 -3.06 12.37
CA HIS A 316 0.36 -4.46 11.99
C HIS A 316 0.53 -4.71 10.48
N ASN A 317 0.11 -3.79 9.62
CA ASN A 317 0.33 -3.92 8.19
C ASN A 317 1.83 -3.88 7.84
N MET A 318 2.57 -2.92 8.39
CA MET A 318 4.01 -2.79 8.14
C MET A 318 4.78 -4.02 8.66
N LEU A 319 4.40 -4.52 9.83
CA LEU A 319 4.94 -5.74 10.41
C LEU A 319 4.63 -6.96 9.52
N LEU A 320 3.38 -7.09 9.06
CA LEU A 320 2.96 -8.17 8.15
C LEU A 320 3.75 -8.15 6.84
N MET A 321 3.97 -6.99 6.23
CA MET A 321 4.74 -6.88 4.98
C MET A 321 6.17 -7.40 5.16
N SER A 322 6.80 -7.13 6.30
CA SER A 322 8.12 -7.67 6.64
C SER A 322 8.06 -9.18 6.87
N LEU A 323 7.12 -9.65 7.68
CA LEU A 323 6.91 -11.06 7.99
C LEU A 323 6.62 -11.87 6.72
N MET A 324 5.77 -11.35 5.82
CA MET A 324 5.42 -11.98 4.54
C MET A 324 6.66 -12.25 3.69
N LYS A 325 7.59 -11.30 3.59
CA LYS A 325 8.86 -11.48 2.85
C LYS A 325 9.72 -12.59 3.47
N LYS A 326 9.78 -12.64 4.81
CA LYS A 326 10.54 -13.65 5.57
C LYS A 326 9.95 -15.06 5.38
N VAL A 327 8.64 -15.19 5.57
CA VAL A 327 7.93 -16.48 5.46
C VAL A 327 7.90 -16.97 4.00
N ALA A 328 7.68 -16.08 3.02
CA ALA A 328 7.72 -16.46 1.61
C ALA A 328 9.09 -17.09 1.24
N ARG A 329 10.19 -16.49 1.70
CA ARG A 329 11.53 -17.02 1.47
C ARG A 329 11.71 -18.43 2.08
N LYS A 330 11.20 -18.66 3.29
CA LYS A 330 11.21 -19.96 3.96
C LYS A 330 10.50 -21.03 3.09
N HIS A 331 9.38 -20.68 2.45
CA HIS A 331 8.59 -21.55 1.59
C HIS A 331 9.08 -21.61 0.12
N GLY A 332 10.26 -21.06 -0.17
CA GLY A 332 10.83 -21.07 -1.52
C GLY A 332 10.08 -20.14 -2.50
N PHE A 333 9.44 -19.10 -1.98
CA PHE A 333 8.80 -18.03 -2.74
C PHE A 333 9.47 -16.67 -2.50
N ARG A 334 9.16 -15.74 -3.38
CA ARG A 334 9.33 -14.31 -3.16
C ARG A 334 7.96 -13.63 -3.21
N ALA A 335 7.60 -12.93 -2.15
CA ALA A 335 6.43 -12.06 -2.15
C ALA A 335 6.78 -10.73 -2.84
N LEU A 336 6.00 -10.36 -3.84
CA LEU A 336 6.10 -9.09 -4.55
C LEU A 336 4.98 -8.19 -4.07
N LEU A 337 5.37 -7.04 -3.56
CA LEU A 337 4.45 -5.99 -3.07
C LEU A 337 4.36 -4.80 -4.04
N HIS A 338 5.17 -4.79 -5.11
CA HIS A 338 5.04 -3.82 -6.19
C HIS A 338 3.62 -3.89 -6.77
N GLU A 339 3.00 -2.74 -7.02
CA GLU A 339 1.59 -2.65 -7.44
C GLU A 339 1.33 -3.24 -8.83
N LYS A 340 2.34 -3.27 -9.70
CA LYS A 340 2.22 -3.82 -11.06
C LYS A 340 3.47 -4.62 -11.44
N PRO A 341 3.70 -5.81 -10.85
CA PRO A 341 4.89 -6.59 -11.15
C PRO A 341 4.89 -7.20 -12.55
N PHE A 342 3.70 -7.39 -13.13
CA PHE A 342 3.53 -7.95 -14.48
C PHE A 342 2.58 -7.07 -15.29
N ASP A 343 2.95 -6.81 -16.53
CA ASP A 343 2.09 -6.09 -17.47
C ASP A 343 0.95 -6.99 -18.00
N GLY A 344 -0.13 -6.38 -18.49
CA GLY A 344 -1.25 -7.10 -19.13
C GLY A 344 -2.20 -7.85 -18.19
N ILE A 345 -1.95 -7.88 -16.86
CA ILE A 345 -2.82 -8.52 -15.85
C ILE A 345 -3.12 -7.57 -14.70
N ASN A 346 -3.98 -7.96 -13.76
CA ASN A 346 -4.28 -7.15 -12.58
C ASN A 346 -3.01 -6.73 -11.81
N GLY A 347 -3.05 -5.55 -11.23
CA GLY A 347 -2.10 -5.10 -10.24
C GLY A 347 -2.60 -5.38 -8.82
N SER A 348 -1.74 -5.12 -7.82
CA SER A 348 -2.05 -5.31 -6.41
C SER A 348 -2.31 -3.97 -5.71
N GLY A 349 -3.40 -3.92 -4.97
CA GLY A 349 -3.78 -2.81 -4.11
C GLY A 349 -3.62 -3.13 -2.63
N LYS A 350 -3.95 -2.13 -1.83
CA LYS A 350 -4.11 -2.23 -0.39
C LYS A 350 -5.34 -1.41 -0.02
N HIS A 351 -6.51 -2.01 -0.13
CA HIS A 351 -7.75 -1.28 0.14
C HIS A 351 -7.81 -0.87 1.61
N ASN A 352 -8.08 0.39 1.87
CA ASN A 352 -8.19 0.93 3.21
C ASN A 352 -9.65 1.13 3.59
N ASN A 353 -10.18 0.23 4.41
CA ASN A 353 -11.53 0.34 4.97
C ASN A 353 -11.49 1.24 6.21
N TRP A 354 -11.96 2.48 6.05
CA TRP A 354 -11.90 3.53 7.06
C TRP A 354 -13.27 3.79 7.67
N SER A 355 -13.33 3.90 8.99
CA SER A 355 -14.55 4.22 9.74
C SER A 355 -14.25 4.91 11.08
N LEU A 356 -15.29 5.46 11.71
CA LEU A 356 -15.21 6.15 13.00
C LEU A 356 -16.12 5.46 14.02
N CYS A 357 -15.61 5.31 15.25
CA CYS A 357 -16.34 4.71 16.36
C CYS A 357 -16.17 5.53 17.64
N THR A 358 -17.26 5.74 18.38
CA THR A 358 -17.20 6.38 19.70
C THR A 358 -16.71 5.41 20.78
N ASP A 359 -16.24 5.95 21.90
CA ASP A 359 -15.89 5.18 23.10
C ASP A 359 -17.11 4.46 23.73
N THR A 360 -18.33 4.83 23.34
CA THR A 360 -19.59 4.16 23.73
C THR A 360 -20.00 3.05 22.75
N GLY A 361 -19.22 2.79 21.69
CA GLY A 361 -19.44 1.72 20.71
C GLY A 361 -20.37 2.10 19.55
N VAL A 362 -20.68 3.38 19.36
CA VAL A 362 -21.50 3.84 18.23
C VAL A 362 -20.63 3.96 16.96
N LEU A 363 -20.98 3.21 15.91
CA LEU A 363 -20.35 3.33 14.58
C LEU A 363 -20.95 4.53 13.84
N LEU A 364 -20.16 5.57 13.60
CA LEU A 364 -20.66 6.84 13.07
C LEU A 364 -21.11 6.76 11.61
N HIS A 365 -20.55 5.87 10.82
CA HIS A 365 -20.93 5.60 9.44
C HIS A 365 -21.99 4.48 9.29
N SER A 366 -22.65 4.09 10.37
CA SER A 366 -23.73 3.09 10.31
C SER A 366 -25.08 3.76 10.62
N PRO A 367 -26.13 3.51 9.81
CA PRO A 367 -27.45 4.01 10.14
C PRO A 367 -27.94 3.45 11.47
N GLY A 368 -28.80 4.19 12.15
CA GLY A 368 -29.39 3.80 13.42
C GLY A 368 -30.85 3.39 13.30
N LYS A 369 -31.52 3.29 14.46
CA LYS A 369 -32.92 2.91 14.55
C LYS A 369 -33.86 4.11 14.80
N THR A 370 -33.31 5.24 15.20
CA THR A 370 -34.06 6.46 15.48
C THR A 370 -33.81 7.52 14.41
N PRO A 371 -34.70 8.51 14.25
CA PRO A 371 -34.45 9.64 13.34
C PRO A 371 -33.18 10.42 13.70
N GLU A 372 -32.84 10.56 14.96
CA GLU A 372 -31.64 11.23 15.45
C GLU A 372 -30.39 10.47 15.07
N ASP A 373 -30.40 9.13 15.22
CA ASP A 373 -29.29 8.27 14.77
C ASP A 373 -29.07 8.36 13.27
N ASN A 374 -30.17 8.45 12.50
CA ASN A 374 -30.08 8.57 11.04
C ASN A 374 -29.63 9.97 10.62
N LEU A 375 -30.02 11.03 11.33
CA LEU A 375 -29.49 12.38 11.12
C LEU A 375 -27.97 12.40 11.38
N ARG A 376 -27.52 11.83 12.50
CA ARG A 376 -26.10 11.66 12.81
C ARG A 376 -25.40 10.92 11.67
N PHE A 377 -25.92 9.78 11.21
CA PHE A 377 -25.35 9.02 10.11
C PHE A 377 -25.16 9.88 8.86
N VAL A 378 -26.18 10.64 8.46
CA VAL A 378 -26.11 11.52 7.28
C VAL A 378 -25.06 12.62 7.48
N VAL A 379 -24.95 13.22 8.68
CA VAL A 379 -23.90 14.21 8.99
C VAL A 379 -22.52 13.63 8.69
N PHE A 380 -22.20 12.45 9.22
CA PHE A 380 -20.88 11.86 9.04
C PHE A 380 -20.60 11.41 7.60
N ILE A 381 -21.63 10.96 6.87
CA ILE A 381 -21.49 10.67 5.44
C ILE A 381 -21.19 11.95 4.64
N VAL A 382 -21.99 13.00 4.84
CA VAL A 382 -21.87 14.25 4.08
C VAL A 382 -20.53 14.95 4.39
N GLU A 383 -20.11 14.99 5.65
CA GLU A 383 -18.83 15.59 6.02
C GLU A 383 -17.63 14.78 5.53
N THR A 384 -17.75 13.46 5.39
CA THR A 384 -16.75 12.64 4.68
C THR A 384 -16.67 13.03 3.20
N LEU A 385 -17.82 13.21 2.53
CA LEU A 385 -17.86 13.68 1.14
C LEU A 385 -17.29 15.09 0.99
N MET A 386 -17.57 16.00 1.93
CA MET A 386 -17.02 17.35 1.95
C MET A 386 -15.48 17.33 2.10
N ALA A 387 -14.96 16.48 2.98
CA ALA A 387 -13.53 16.28 3.15
C ALA A 387 -12.88 15.80 1.84
N VAL A 388 -13.46 14.78 1.23
CA VAL A 388 -12.97 14.22 -0.04
C VAL A 388 -13.08 15.26 -1.15
N TYR A 389 -14.19 15.98 -1.27
CA TYR A 389 -14.41 16.99 -2.32
C TYR A 389 -13.41 18.15 -2.23
N ARG A 390 -13.17 18.66 -1.02
CA ARG A 390 -12.26 19.80 -0.82
C ARG A 390 -10.79 19.46 -1.08
N HIS A 391 -10.41 18.22 -0.82
CA HIS A 391 -9.02 17.77 -0.84
C HIS A 391 -8.79 16.55 -1.75
N GLU A 392 -9.63 16.37 -2.80
CA GLU A 392 -9.56 15.21 -3.70
C GLU A 392 -8.19 15.08 -4.39
N ALA A 393 -7.62 16.19 -4.84
CA ALA A 393 -6.31 16.21 -5.47
C ALA A 393 -5.17 15.89 -4.49
N LEU A 394 -5.29 16.31 -3.22
CA LEU A 394 -4.34 15.94 -2.17
C LEU A 394 -4.48 14.47 -1.76
N LEU A 395 -5.71 13.95 -1.71
CA LEU A 395 -5.96 12.51 -1.51
C LEU A 395 -5.31 11.70 -2.64
N LYS A 396 -5.44 12.15 -3.90
CA LYS A 396 -4.71 11.56 -5.03
C LYS A 396 -3.21 11.59 -4.81
N ALA A 397 -2.65 12.72 -4.38
CA ALA A 397 -1.21 12.86 -4.10
C ALA A 397 -0.74 11.89 -2.99
N SER A 398 -1.61 11.54 -2.05
CA SER A 398 -1.29 10.63 -0.95
C SER A 398 -1.12 9.17 -1.37
N ILE A 399 -1.71 8.77 -2.49
CA ILE A 399 -1.66 7.40 -3.01
C ILE A 399 -0.77 7.25 -4.25
N MET A 400 -0.29 8.36 -4.80
CA MET A 400 0.57 8.31 -5.99
C MET A 400 2.02 7.96 -5.61
N SER A 401 2.58 7.10 -6.43
CA SER A 401 4.00 6.72 -6.44
C SER A 401 4.40 6.28 -7.85
N ALA A 402 5.70 6.16 -8.11
CA ALA A 402 6.20 5.61 -9.37
C ALA A 402 5.63 4.22 -9.66
N THR A 403 5.40 3.41 -8.62
CA THR A 403 4.93 2.02 -8.72
C THR A 403 3.41 1.93 -8.86
N ASN A 404 2.65 2.70 -8.05
CA ASN A 404 1.19 2.68 -8.10
C ASN A 404 0.62 3.34 -9.37
N ALA A 405 1.37 4.26 -9.99
CA ALA A 405 0.98 4.88 -11.27
C ALA A 405 0.79 3.83 -12.39
N HIS A 406 1.55 2.73 -12.38
CA HIS A 406 1.39 1.62 -13.32
C HIS A 406 0.10 0.80 -13.11
N ARG A 407 -0.45 0.80 -11.90
CA ARG A 407 -1.65 0.03 -11.55
C ARG A 407 -2.94 0.79 -11.86
N LEU A 408 -3.00 2.09 -11.56
CA LEU A 408 -4.24 2.88 -11.60
C LEU A 408 -4.79 3.04 -13.03
N GLY A 409 -6.12 2.92 -13.15
CA GLY A 409 -6.85 3.20 -14.40
C GLY A 409 -7.17 1.99 -15.26
N GLY A 410 -6.95 0.76 -14.80
CA GLY A 410 -7.31 -0.44 -15.54
C GLY A 410 -7.19 -1.72 -14.72
N HIS A 411 -7.68 -2.86 -15.27
CA HIS A 411 -7.59 -4.17 -14.62
C HIS A 411 -8.04 -4.15 -13.14
N GLU A 412 -9.27 -3.72 -12.89
CA GLU A 412 -9.91 -3.60 -11.57
C GLU A 412 -9.30 -2.55 -10.61
N ALA A 413 -8.27 -1.82 -11.01
CA ALA A 413 -7.75 -0.69 -10.24
C ALA A 413 -8.50 0.60 -10.58
N PRO A 414 -8.89 1.44 -9.60
CA PRO A 414 -9.61 2.68 -9.87
C PRO A 414 -8.76 3.66 -10.69
N PRO A 415 -9.39 4.58 -11.46
CA PRO A 415 -8.66 5.62 -12.15
C PRO A 415 -8.04 6.63 -11.17
N ALA A 416 -7.02 7.36 -11.62
CA ALA A 416 -6.38 8.42 -10.84
C ALA A 416 -7.24 9.71 -10.78
N ILE A 417 -8.55 9.57 -10.67
CA ILE A 417 -9.53 10.66 -10.46
C ILE A 417 -10.30 10.30 -9.21
N ILE A 418 -10.07 11.02 -8.12
CA ILE A 418 -10.77 10.74 -6.87
C ILE A 418 -12.23 11.13 -6.99
N SER A 419 -13.11 10.14 -6.82
CA SER A 419 -14.57 10.30 -6.77
C SER A 419 -15.14 9.35 -5.74
N ALA A 420 -16.35 9.63 -5.25
CA ALA A 420 -17.01 8.83 -4.23
C ALA A 420 -18.23 8.09 -4.80
N PHE A 421 -18.37 6.82 -4.46
CA PHE A 421 -19.53 5.99 -4.75
C PHE A 421 -20.34 5.76 -3.48
N LEU A 422 -21.66 5.98 -3.54
CA LEU A 422 -22.56 5.84 -2.40
C LEU A 422 -23.61 4.72 -2.58
N GLY A 423 -23.90 4.36 -3.82
CA GLY A 423 -25.02 3.53 -4.20
C GLY A 423 -26.34 4.29 -4.31
N GLN A 424 -27.26 3.77 -5.12
CA GLN A 424 -28.48 4.45 -5.52
C GLN A 424 -29.37 4.90 -4.36
N GLN A 425 -29.43 4.13 -3.26
CA GLN A 425 -30.30 4.47 -2.13
C GLN A 425 -29.79 5.68 -1.35
N LEU A 426 -28.50 5.71 -1.03
CA LEU A 426 -27.94 6.82 -0.27
C LEU A 426 -27.88 8.09 -1.14
N SER A 427 -27.51 7.97 -2.40
CA SER A 427 -27.57 9.08 -3.37
C SER A 427 -28.98 9.62 -3.51
N GLY A 428 -29.99 8.75 -3.57
CA GLY A 428 -31.41 9.13 -3.58
C GLY A 428 -31.86 9.85 -2.31
N LEU A 429 -31.40 9.39 -1.13
CA LEU A 429 -31.67 10.02 0.15
C LEU A 429 -31.08 11.44 0.21
N LEU A 430 -29.82 11.61 -0.17
CA LEU A 430 -29.16 12.92 -0.18
C LEU A 430 -29.88 13.91 -1.09
N LYS A 431 -30.28 13.45 -2.29
CA LYS A 431 -31.08 14.27 -3.21
C LYS A 431 -32.43 14.67 -2.59
N HIS A 432 -33.11 13.73 -1.94
CA HIS A 432 -34.38 14.00 -1.27
C HIS A 432 -34.25 15.05 -0.14
N ILE A 433 -33.18 15.00 0.66
CA ILE A 433 -32.88 16.00 1.70
C ILE A 433 -32.71 17.41 1.10
N VAL A 434 -32.15 17.52 -0.09
CA VAL A 434 -31.95 18.80 -0.79
C VAL A 434 -33.28 19.35 -1.35
N ASP A 435 -34.14 18.45 -1.89
CA ASP A 435 -35.32 18.81 -2.66
C ASP A 435 -36.59 18.98 -1.77
N SER A 436 -36.59 18.50 -0.53
CA SER A 436 -37.77 18.56 0.34
C SER A 436 -37.63 19.49 1.54
N ASP A 437 -38.74 20.20 1.83
CA ASP A 437 -38.82 21.11 3.00
C ASP A 437 -39.28 20.40 4.31
N ASN A 438 -39.52 19.09 4.28
CA ASN A 438 -40.10 18.33 5.39
C ASN A 438 -39.03 17.74 6.32
N GLU A 439 -39.23 17.87 7.65
CA GLU A 439 -38.38 17.32 8.73
C GLU A 439 -38.53 15.80 8.94
N THR A 440 -39.49 15.13 8.29
CA THR A 440 -39.76 13.68 8.44
C THR A 440 -38.85 12.77 7.59
N LEU A 441 -37.70 13.26 7.15
CA LEU A 441 -36.82 12.66 6.15
C LEU A 441 -36.01 11.43 6.60
N PHE A 442 -35.92 11.17 7.90
CA PHE A 442 -34.99 10.20 8.46
C PHE A 442 -35.64 8.88 8.93
N ASN A 443 -36.75 8.48 8.30
CA ASN A 443 -37.40 7.20 8.58
C ASN A 443 -36.54 6.03 8.04
N VAL A 444 -36.57 4.93 8.78
CA VAL A 444 -35.79 3.71 8.51
C VAL A 444 -35.97 3.19 7.10
N VAL A 445 -34.86 2.92 6.39
CA VAL A 445 -34.87 2.21 5.11
C VAL A 445 -34.95 0.71 5.42
N ASP A 446 -36.09 0.08 5.14
CA ASP A 446 -36.27 -1.36 5.30
C ASP A 446 -35.38 -2.15 4.32
N LYS A 447 -34.66 -3.15 4.83
CA LYS A 447 -33.94 -4.11 3.98
C LYS A 447 -34.95 -4.95 3.21
N LYS A 448 -34.85 -4.94 1.88
CA LYS A 448 -35.69 -5.79 1.02
C LYS A 448 -35.10 -7.22 0.99
N GLY A 449 -35.94 -8.23 1.20
CA GLY A 449 -35.60 -9.62 0.98
C GLY A 449 -35.74 -10.03 -0.48
N MET A 450 -34.84 -10.90 -0.95
CA MET A 450 -34.92 -11.54 -2.27
C MET A 450 -35.28 -13.01 -2.09
N LYS A 451 -36.40 -13.45 -2.67
CA LYS A 451 -36.79 -14.87 -2.76
C LYS A 451 -36.22 -15.45 -4.04
N LEU A 452 -35.52 -16.56 -3.91
CA LEU A 452 -34.91 -17.27 -5.05
C LEU A 452 -35.80 -18.40 -5.59
N ASP A 453 -36.98 -18.63 -4.95
CA ASP A 453 -37.90 -19.75 -5.25
C ASP A 453 -37.24 -21.14 -5.19
N ILE A 454 -36.20 -21.26 -4.36
CA ILE A 454 -35.52 -22.51 -4.04
C ILE A 454 -35.87 -22.86 -2.58
N PRO A 455 -36.65 -23.92 -2.34
CA PRO A 455 -37.23 -24.20 -1.00
C PRO A 455 -36.20 -24.38 0.12
N GLU A 456 -35.00 -24.91 -0.21
CA GLU A 456 -33.93 -25.19 0.76
C GLU A 456 -33.06 -23.95 1.06
N ILE A 457 -33.17 -22.86 0.29
CA ILE A 457 -32.37 -21.65 0.47
C ILE A 457 -33.22 -20.60 1.14
N PRO A 458 -32.78 -20.06 2.29
CA PRO A 458 -33.49 -18.98 2.97
C PRO A 458 -33.52 -17.72 2.12
N GLU A 459 -34.52 -16.87 2.35
CA GLU A 459 -34.62 -15.55 1.74
C GLU A 459 -33.33 -14.75 1.97
N LEU A 460 -32.74 -14.21 0.89
CA LEU A 460 -31.54 -13.38 0.96
C LEU A 460 -31.91 -11.95 1.34
N LEU A 461 -31.29 -11.43 2.37
CA LEU A 461 -31.37 -10.01 2.67
C LEU A 461 -30.47 -9.26 1.68
N ILE A 462 -31.08 -8.45 0.82
CA ILE A 462 -30.34 -7.62 -0.13
C ILE A 462 -29.65 -6.52 0.66
N ASP A 463 -28.32 -6.48 0.60
CA ASP A 463 -27.57 -5.30 0.98
C ASP A 463 -27.61 -4.31 -0.18
N ASN A 464 -28.07 -3.09 0.09
CA ASN A 464 -28.31 -2.08 -0.93
C ASN A 464 -27.07 -1.34 -1.41
N THR A 465 -25.89 -1.78 -0.96
CA THR A 465 -24.59 -1.24 -1.38
C THR A 465 -24.00 -2.16 -2.47
N ASP A 466 -24.28 -1.83 -3.73
CA ASP A 466 -23.55 -2.44 -4.84
C ASP A 466 -22.12 -1.92 -4.84
N ARG A 467 -21.14 -2.80 -5.08
CA ARG A 467 -19.73 -2.43 -5.14
C ARG A 467 -19.37 -1.97 -6.54
N ASN A 468 -19.15 -0.68 -6.74
CA ASN A 468 -18.56 -0.18 -7.98
C ASN A 468 -17.04 -0.30 -7.90
N ARG A 469 -16.48 -1.34 -8.53
CA ARG A 469 -15.03 -1.62 -8.54
C ARG A 469 -14.20 -0.51 -9.21
N THR A 470 -14.82 0.35 -10.01
CA THR A 470 -14.13 1.46 -10.66
C THR A 470 -14.07 2.73 -9.81
N SER A 471 -14.73 2.74 -8.64
CA SER A 471 -14.69 3.90 -7.74
C SER A 471 -13.46 3.84 -6.82
N PRO A 472 -12.66 4.91 -6.75
CA PRO A 472 -11.51 4.98 -5.86
C PRO A 472 -11.87 5.12 -4.37
N PHE A 473 -13.07 5.65 -4.06
CA PHE A 473 -13.55 5.85 -2.71
C PHE A 473 -15.03 5.48 -2.61
N ALA A 474 -15.34 4.34 -2.00
CA ALA A 474 -16.68 3.77 -2.01
C ALA A 474 -17.23 3.59 -0.60
N PHE A 475 -18.51 3.98 -0.39
CA PHE A 475 -19.25 3.63 0.81
C PHE A 475 -19.72 2.18 0.73
N THR A 476 -19.41 1.37 1.75
CA THR A 476 -19.72 -0.06 1.78
C THR A 476 -20.64 -0.45 2.96
N GLY A 477 -21.59 0.41 3.29
CA GLY A 477 -22.66 0.15 4.27
C GLY A 477 -22.41 0.68 5.67
N ASN A 478 -21.18 0.64 6.17
CA ASN A 478 -20.80 1.18 7.49
C ASN A 478 -19.38 1.77 7.53
N ARG A 479 -18.73 1.90 6.38
CA ARG A 479 -17.37 2.41 6.23
C ARG A 479 -17.14 2.90 4.81
N PHE A 480 -16.10 3.66 4.64
CA PHE A 480 -15.57 4.00 3.30
C PHE A 480 -14.35 3.16 2.99
N GLU A 481 -14.31 2.62 1.79
CA GLU A 481 -13.20 1.84 1.26
C GLU A 481 -12.39 2.71 0.28
N PHE A 482 -11.15 3.02 0.63
CA PHE A 482 -10.23 3.75 -0.24
C PHE A 482 -9.37 2.75 -1.02
N ARG A 483 -9.75 2.48 -2.26
CA ARG A 483 -9.21 1.42 -3.14
C ARG A 483 -7.95 1.81 -3.88
N ALA A 484 -7.65 3.09 -3.96
CA ALA A 484 -6.54 3.61 -4.75
C ALA A 484 -5.17 3.46 -4.09
N VAL A 485 -5.11 3.02 -2.83
CA VAL A 485 -3.86 2.79 -2.10
C VAL A 485 -3.12 1.59 -2.70
N GLY A 486 -1.82 1.74 -2.95
CA GLY A 486 -0.97 0.69 -3.52
C GLY A 486 -0.53 -0.36 -2.51
N SER A 487 -0.24 -1.57 -2.99
CA SER A 487 0.14 -2.71 -2.13
C SER A 487 1.50 -2.53 -1.43
N GLU A 488 2.44 -1.78 -2.01
CA GLU A 488 3.73 -1.47 -1.40
C GLU A 488 3.65 -0.31 -0.40
N ALA A 489 2.64 0.57 -0.54
CA ALA A 489 2.54 1.81 0.23
C ALA A 489 2.28 1.57 1.73
N ASN A 490 2.78 2.50 2.56
CA ASN A 490 2.35 2.63 3.95
C ASN A 490 0.96 3.28 3.99
N CYS A 491 -0.02 2.62 4.62
CA CYS A 491 -1.39 3.14 4.77
C CYS A 491 -1.42 4.53 5.43
N ALA A 492 -0.44 4.86 6.27
CA ALA A 492 -0.37 6.16 6.94
C ALA A 492 -0.38 7.33 5.97
N SER A 493 0.21 7.21 4.78
CA SER A 493 0.21 8.28 3.78
C SER A 493 -1.21 8.74 3.42
N ALA A 494 -2.09 7.79 3.09
CA ALA A 494 -3.49 8.05 2.78
C ALA A 494 -4.30 8.46 4.02
N MET A 495 -4.06 7.80 5.16
CA MET A 495 -4.82 8.06 6.39
C MET A 495 -4.51 9.42 7.00
N ILE A 496 -3.27 9.90 6.96
CA ILE A 496 -2.91 11.25 7.41
C ILE A 496 -3.73 12.30 6.66
N VAL A 497 -3.81 12.18 5.33
CA VAL A 497 -4.57 13.13 4.50
C VAL A 497 -6.07 13.02 4.75
N LEU A 498 -6.63 11.80 4.72
CA LEU A 498 -8.07 11.59 4.91
C LEU A 498 -8.53 12.06 6.29
N ASN A 499 -7.80 11.69 7.35
CA ASN A 499 -8.11 12.09 8.71
C ASN A 499 -8.05 13.62 8.89
N THR A 500 -7.01 14.27 8.34
CA THR A 500 -6.86 15.72 8.48
C THR A 500 -7.94 16.47 7.70
N ALA A 501 -8.24 16.03 6.48
CA ALA A 501 -9.31 16.60 5.66
C ALA A 501 -10.69 16.43 6.33
N PHE A 502 -10.94 15.25 6.94
CA PHE A 502 -12.18 15.01 7.67
C PHE A 502 -12.26 15.87 8.95
N ALA A 503 -11.18 15.99 9.72
CA ALA A 503 -11.13 16.86 10.90
C ALA A 503 -11.42 18.33 10.53
N GLU A 504 -10.90 18.81 9.40
CA GLU A 504 -11.24 20.14 8.90
C GLU A 504 -12.72 20.26 8.54
N ALA A 505 -13.26 19.34 7.74
CA ALA A 505 -14.65 19.38 7.28
C ALA A 505 -15.63 19.41 8.47
N ILE A 506 -15.47 18.47 9.41
CA ILE A 506 -16.35 18.36 10.57
C ILE A 506 -16.22 19.55 11.54
N THR A 507 -15.05 20.18 11.62
CA THR A 507 -14.84 21.41 12.39
C THR A 507 -15.60 22.57 11.77
N LEU A 508 -15.48 22.76 10.46
CA LEU A 508 -16.17 23.82 9.73
C LEU A 508 -17.70 23.62 9.74
N PHE A 509 -18.15 22.38 9.65
CA PHE A 509 -19.56 22.03 9.86
C PHE A 509 -20.05 22.52 11.22
N LYS A 510 -19.33 22.17 12.30
CA LYS A 510 -19.69 22.57 13.65
C LYS A 510 -19.73 24.09 13.81
N GLU A 511 -18.74 24.81 13.31
CA GLU A 511 -18.69 26.28 13.39
C GLU A 511 -19.93 26.92 12.73
N ARG A 512 -20.39 26.39 11.60
CA ARG A 512 -21.58 26.88 10.88
C ARG A 512 -22.86 26.57 11.62
N VAL A 513 -23.00 25.34 12.15
CA VAL A 513 -24.14 24.96 12.99
C VAL A 513 -24.24 25.83 14.23
N ASP A 514 -23.14 25.97 14.97
CA ASP A 514 -23.09 26.82 16.18
C ASP A 514 -23.44 28.28 15.88
N ALA A 515 -23.03 28.79 14.72
CA ALA A 515 -23.37 30.17 14.30
C ALA A 515 -24.87 30.35 14.01
N LEU A 516 -25.57 29.32 13.52
CA LEU A 516 -27.02 29.35 13.33
C LEU A 516 -27.78 29.25 14.68
N ILE A 517 -27.33 28.34 15.55
CA ILE A 517 -27.89 28.21 16.91
C ILE A 517 -27.73 29.54 17.67
N ALA A 518 -26.57 30.20 17.56
CA ALA A 518 -26.33 31.50 18.19
C ALA A 518 -27.27 32.62 17.68
N LYS A 519 -27.79 32.46 16.44
CA LYS A 519 -28.83 33.36 15.87
C LYS A 519 -30.25 33.00 16.26
N GLY A 520 -30.44 31.93 17.05
CA GLY A 520 -31.75 31.50 17.58
C GLY A 520 -32.42 30.37 16.82
N GLU A 521 -31.74 29.71 15.89
CA GLU A 521 -32.25 28.48 15.29
C GLU A 521 -32.18 27.30 16.30
N ASP A 522 -33.14 26.36 16.22
CA ASP A 522 -33.02 25.13 16.95
C ASP A 522 -31.91 24.24 16.38
N GLN A 523 -31.34 23.37 17.20
CA GLN A 523 -30.17 22.56 16.84
C GLN A 523 -30.45 21.68 15.62
N THR A 524 -31.59 21.00 15.54
CA THR A 524 -31.93 20.09 14.44
C THR A 524 -32.06 20.82 13.11
N SER A 525 -32.80 21.94 13.13
CA SER A 525 -32.94 22.79 11.93
C SER A 525 -31.62 23.37 11.47
N ALA A 526 -30.77 23.84 12.38
CA ALA A 526 -29.44 24.34 12.07
C ALA A 526 -28.57 23.24 11.40
N ILE A 527 -28.57 22.03 11.92
CA ILE A 527 -27.85 20.88 11.35
C ILE A 527 -28.39 20.59 9.94
N ILE A 528 -29.69 20.50 9.73
CA ILE A 528 -30.32 20.21 8.43
C ILE A 528 -30.00 21.31 7.40
N ASN A 529 -30.03 22.56 7.82
CA ASN A 529 -29.72 23.68 6.92
C ASN A 529 -28.28 23.63 6.42
N VAL A 530 -27.31 23.38 7.31
CA VAL A 530 -25.91 23.23 6.95
C VAL A 530 -25.71 22.01 6.06
N LEU A 531 -26.32 20.86 6.39
CA LEU A 531 -26.27 19.65 5.56
C LEU A 531 -26.76 19.89 4.11
N ARG A 532 -27.86 20.59 3.93
CA ARG A 532 -28.37 20.89 2.59
C ARG A 532 -27.38 21.68 1.74
N GLU A 533 -26.67 22.64 2.33
CA GLU A 533 -25.63 23.40 1.66
C GLU A 533 -24.45 22.49 1.31
N ASP A 534 -24.00 21.63 2.24
CA ASP A 534 -22.85 20.75 2.05
C ASP A 534 -23.14 19.66 1.02
N ILE A 535 -24.33 19.07 1.01
CA ILE A 535 -24.74 18.12 -0.04
C ILE A 535 -24.66 18.76 -1.45
N ARG A 536 -25.14 20.01 -1.60
CA ARG A 536 -25.03 20.71 -2.88
C ARG A 536 -23.58 21.00 -3.26
N THR A 537 -22.77 21.36 -2.28
CA THR A 537 -21.37 21.72 -2.46
C THR A 537 -20.53 20.52 -2.88
N CYS A 538 -20.68 19.37 -2.20
CA CYS A 538 -19.92 18.17 -2.49
C CYS A 538 -20.51 17.26 -3.58
N ALA A 539 -21.67 17.60 -4.15
CA ALA A 539 -22.31 16.83 -5.22
C ALA A 539 -21.35 16.47 -6.39
N PRO A 540 -20.42 17.34 -6.82
CA PRO A 540 -19.51 17.02 -7.91
C PRO A 540 -18.61 15.81 -7.67
N ILE A 541 -18.31 15.44 -6.40
CA ILE A 541 -17.44 14.29 -6.07
C ILE A 541 -18.17 12.95 -6.22
N VAL A 542 -19.51 12.94 -6.15
CA VAL A 542 -20.32 11.70 -6.20
C VAL A 542 -20.46 11.23 -7.64
N PHE A 543 -20.04 9.99 -7.89
CA PHE A 543 -20.13 9.36 -9.20
C PHE A 543 -20.55 7.89 -9.09
N GLU A 544 -21.63 7.53 -9.78
CA GLU A 544 -22.25 6.20 -9.73
C GLU A 544 -21.99 5.37 -11.01
N GLY A 545 -21.24 5.92 -11.96
CA GLY A 545 -21.02 5.32 -13.27
C GLY A 545 -19.72 4.53 -13.39
N ASN A 546 -19.36 4.19 -14.65
CA ASN A 546 -18.12 3.52 -14.98
C ASN A 546 -16.92 4.48 -14.95
N GLY A 547 -16.06 4.40 -13.93
CA GLY A 547 -14.88 5.23 -13.77
C GLY A 547 -13.78 4.99 -14.82
N TYR A 548 -13.84 3.91 -15.61
CA TYR A 548 -12.86 3.63 -16.67
C TYR A 548 -13.20 4.31 -18.00
N SER A 549 -14.40 4.89 -18.14
CA SER A 549 -14.83 5.46 -19.41
C SER A 549 -14.14 6.79 -19.70
N GLU A 550 -13.90 7.07 -21.00
CA GLU A 550 -13.38 8.38 -21.45
C GLU A 550 -14.38 9.51 -21.16
N GLU A 551 -15.68 9.20 -21.23
CA GLU A 551 -16.75 10.12 -20.87
C GLU A 551 -16.62 10.60 -19.42
N TRP A 552 -16.20 9.71 -18.51
CA TRP A 552 -15.96 10.10 -17.13
C TRP A 552 -14.83 11.12 -17.01
N VAL A 553 -13.72 10.95 -17.74
CA VAL A 553 -12.63 11.94 -17.73
C VAL A 553 -13.10 13.32 -18.17
N VAL A 554 -13.93 13.37 -19.22
CA VAL A 554 -14.52 14.62 -19.71
C VAL A 554 -15.46 15.22 -18.67
N GLU A 555 -16.30 14.40 -18.05
CA GLU A 555 -17.27 14.83 -17.02
C GLU A 555 -16.56 15.29 -15.74
N ALA A 556 -15.54 14.58 -15.29
CA ALA A 556 -14.73 14.95 -14.12
C ALA A 556 -14.07 16.33 -14.28
N LYS A 557 -13.51 16.60 -15.47
CA LYS A 557 -12.96 17.93 -15.79
C LYS A 557 -14.02 19.03 -15.72
N LYS A 558 -15.25 18.77 -16.22
CA LYS A 558 -16.36 19.73 -16.12
C LYS A 558 -16.78 19.98 -14.66
N ARG A 559 -16.69 18.97 -13.81
CA ARG A 559 -16.98 19.07 -12.38
C ARG A 559 -15.86 19.76 -11.59
N GLY A 560 -14.72 20.04 -12.23
CA GLY A 560 -13.56 20.67 -11.61
C GLY A 560 -12.66 19.70 -10.80
N LEU A 561 -12.82 18.38 -11.00
CA LEU A 561 -11.98 17.37 -10.35
C LEU A 561 -10.63 17.27 -11.04
N ASP A 562 -9.60 16.98 -10.26
CA ASP A 562 -8.23 16.82 -10.75
C ASP A 562 -8.08 15.55 -11.59
N CYS A 563 -7.69 15.72 -12.84
CA CYS A 563 -7.46 14.64 -13.81
C CYS A 563 -5.97 14.54 -14.21
N GLU A 564 -5.04 15.16 -13.46
CA GLU A 564 -3.61 15.03 -13.71
C GLU A 564 -3.16 13.58 -13.51
N THR A 565 -2.30 13.10 -14.40
CA THR A 565 -1.75 11.73 -14.39
C THR A 565 -0.24 11.70 -14.13
N SER A 566 0.46 12.82 -14.32
CA SER A 566 1.89 12.91 -14.04
C SER A 566 2.17 12.84 -12.54
N CYS A 567 2.74 11.75 -12.09
CA CYS A 567 3.05 11.52 -10.68
C CYS A 567 3.86 12.69 -10.04
N PRO A 568 4.95 13.21 -10.68
CA PRO A 568 5.67 14.36 -10.12
C PRO A 568 4.84 15.64 -9.99
N LEU A 569 3.92 15.91 -10.92
CA LEU A 569 3.04 17.08 -10.86
C LEU A 569 1.95 16.93 -9.79
N ILE A 570 1.43 15.72 -9.60
CA ILE A 570 0.44 15.42 -8.56
C ILE A 570 1.00 15.72 -7.16
N PHE A 571 2.29 15.50 -6.92
CA PHE A 571 2.90 15.81 -5.62
C PHE A 571 2.85 17.30 -5.27
N ASP A 572 2.72 18.21 -6.24
CA ASP A 572 2.57 19.67 -5.99
C ASP A 572 1.37 19.98 -5.09
N HIS A 573 0.34 19.11 -5.05
CA HIS A 573 -0.85 19.33 -4.23
C HIS A 573 -0.57 19.38 -2.74
N TYR A 574 0.51 18.77 -2.24
CA TYR A 574 0.92 18.91 -0.84
C TYR A 574 1.32 20.35 -0.46
N LEU A 575 1.79 21.14 -1.44
CA LEU A 575 2.29 22.49 -1.23
C LEU A 575 1.29 23.58 -1.67
N LYS A 576 0.09 23.18 -2.11
CA LYS A 576 -0.97 24.16 -2.38
C LYS A 576 -1.36 24.90 -1.09
N PRO A 577 -1.70 26.20 -1.17
CA PRO A 577 -2.04 27.01 0.01
C PRO A 577 -3.12 26.37 0.89
N ASP A 578 -4.15 25.80 0.27
CA ASP A 578 -5.26 25.17 0.99
C ASP A 578 -4.82 23.91 1.75
N SER A 579 -3.96 23.09 1.14
CA SER A 579 -3.39 21.89 1.77
C SER A 579 -2.50 22.27 2.96
N VAL A 580 -1.60 23.24 2.78
CA VAL A 580 -0.75 23.73 3.86
C VAL A 580 -1.59 24.26 5.01
N ALA A 581 -2.59 25.11 4.71
CA ALA A 581 -3.48 25.69 5.73
C ALA A 581 -4.27 24.61 6.48
N MET A 582 -4.75 23.56 5.80
CA MET A 582 -5.43 22.42 6.42
C MET A 582 -4.51 21.71 7.45
N PHE A 583 -3.30 21.34 7.04
CA PHE A 583 -2.36 20.64 7.91
C PHE A 583 -1.91 21.49 9.11
N GLU A 584 -1.64 22.78 8.89
CA GLU A 584 -1.23 23.69 9.97
C GLU A 584 -2.37 23.97 10.95
N ARG A 585 -3.60 24.18 10.46
CA ARG A 585 -4.80 24.38 11.30
C ARG A 585 -5.08 23.18 12.20
N ALA A 586 -4.93 21.98 11.65
CA ALA A 586 -5.08 20.73 12.40
C ALA A 586 -3.86 20.39 13.27
N ASN A 587 -2.80 21.16 13.22
CA ASN A 587 -1.52 20.92 13.90
C ASN A 587 -0.92 19.53 13.58
N VAL A 588 -1.10 19.06 12.35
CA VAL A 588 -0.60 17.75 11.88
C VAL A 588 0.80 17.88 11.29
N MET A 589 1.00 18.79 10.38
CA MET A 589 2.31 19.09 9.78
C MET A 589 2.45 20.60 9.52
N LYS A 590 3.67 21.10 9.67
CA LYS A 590 4.04 22.45 9.29
C LYS A 590 4.44 22.50 7.82
N LYS A 591 4.47 23.70 7.25
CA LYS A 591 4.85 23.91 5.86
C LYS A 591 6.24 23.33 5.53
N ASN A 592 7.24 23.54 6.39
CA ASN A 592 8.58 22.98 6.19
C ASN A 592 8.63 21.43 6.21
N GLU A 593 7.79 20.80 7.04
CA GLU A 593 7.65 19.34 7.03
C GLU A 593 7.01 18.84 5.71
N LEU A 594 6.03 19.56 5.17
CA LEU A 594 5.42 19.26 3.88
C LEU A 594 6.39 19.43 2.71
N GLU A 595 7.15 20.52 2.68
CA GLU A 595 8.19 20.79 1.69
C GLU A 595 9.23 19.66 1.68
N ALA A 596 9.75 19.30 2.84
CA ALA A 596 10.73 18.22 2.97
C ALA A 596 10.19 16.85 2.51
N ARG A 597 8.94 16.52 2.87
CA ARG A 597 8.31 15.24 2.43
C ARG A 597 8.10 15.21 0.92
N ASN A 598 7.78 16.34 0.32
CA ASN A 598 7.64 16.44 -1.12
C ASN A 598 8.99 16.28 -1.85
N GLU A 599 10.06 16.88 -1.32
CA GLU A 599 11.42 16.65 -1.84
C GLU A 599 11.79 15.16 -1.80
N VAL A 600 11.48 14.46 -0.70
CA VAL A 600 11.71 13.01 -0.60
C VAL A 600 10.88 12.23 -1.62
N LYS A 601 9.62 12.63 -1.89
CA LYS A 601 8.77 11.98 -2.89
C LYS A 601 9.33 12.13 -4.31
N TRP A 602 9.75 13.32 -4.71
CA TRP A 602 10.37 13.57 -6.02
C TRP A 602 11.69 12.83 -6.17
N GLU A 603 12.54 12.87 -5.14
CA GLU A 603 13.80 12.12 -5.14
C GLU A 603 13.58 10.61 -5.26
N THR A 604 12.61 10.06 -4.53
CA THR A 604 12.25 8.63 -4.59
C THR A 604 11.73 8.24 -5.98
N TYR A 605 10.84 9.07 -6.56
CA TYR A 605 10.35 8.88 -7.92
C TYR A 605 11.51 8.81 -8.93
N THR A 606 12.38 9.83 -8.90
CA THR A 606 13.56 9.91 -9.77
C THR A 606 14.44 8.68 -9.64
N LYS A 607 14.75 8.25 -8.41
CA LYS A 607 15.60 7.09 -8.16
C LYS A 607 15.01 5.79 -8.67
N ARG A 608 13.69 5.57 -8.50
CA ARG A 608 13.02 4.37 -9.02
C ARG A 608 13.12 4.29 -10.56
N ILE A 609 12.75 5.36 -11.27
CA ILE A 609 12.86 5.38 -12.73
C ILE A 609 14.33 5.28 -13.18
N GLN A 610 15.28 5.87 -12.45
CA GLN A 610 16.71 5.75 -12.73
C GLN A 610 17.21 4.30 -12.61
N ILE A 611 16.75 3.57 -11.58
CA ILE A 611 17.10 2.15 -11.41
C ILE A 611 16.52 1.33 -12.57
N GLU A 612 15.25 1.51 -12.91
CA GLU A 612 14.61 0.83 -14.03
C GLU A 612 15.34 1.08 -15.35
N ALA A 613 15.68 2.34 -15.64
CA ALA A 613 16.42 2.70 -16.84
C ALA A 613 17.81 2.04 -16.93
N ARG A 614 18.51 1.91 -15.79
CA ARG A 614 19.81 1.22 -15.74
C ARG A 614 19.66 -0.28 -15.93
N VAL A 615 18.68 -0.89 -15.29
CA VAL A 615 18.42 -2.33 -15.41
C VAL A 615 17.95 -2.66 -16.84
N MET A 616 17.09 -1.82 -17.44
CA MET A 616 16.68 -1.98 -18.83
C MET A 616 17.88 -1.99 -19.77
N GLY A 617 18.78 -1.02 -19.65
CA GLY A 617 19.99 -0.94 -20.46
C GLY A 617 20.91 -2.15 -20.29
N ASP A 618 21.14 -2.58 -19.04
CA ASP A 618 21.98 -3.75 -18.73
C ASP A 618 21.40 -5.04 -19.33
N LEU A 619 20.14 -5.34 -19.05
CA LEU A 619 19.48 -6.55 -19.56
C LEU A 619 19.41 -6.57 -21.09
N THR A 620 19.14 -5.43 -21.69
CA THR A 620 19.06 -5.29 -23.14
C THR A 620 20.38 -5.63 -23.79
N MET A 621 21.47 -5.00 -23.35
CA MET A 621 22.80 -5.15 -23.97
C MET A 621 23.47 -6.49 -23.63
N ASN A 622 23.23 -7.05 -22.46
CA ASN A 622 23.90 -8.25 -21.96
C ASN A 622 23.11 -9.54 -22.15
N HIS A 623 21.78 -9.47 -22.31
CA HIS A 623 20.94 -10.66 -22.48
C HIS A 623 20.18 -10.67 -23.80
N VAL A 624 19.44 -9.60 -24.14
CA VAL A 624 18.52 -9.60 -25.28
C VAL A 624 19.25 -9.53 -26.62
N ILE A 625 20.11 -8.53 -26.82
CA ILE A 625 20.83 -8.33 -28.08
C ILE A 625 21.73 -9.55 -28.44
N PRO A 626 22.54 -10.10 -27.50
CA PRO A 626 23.37 -11.27 -27.81
C PRO A 626 22.55 -12.49 -28.22
N VAL A 627 21.39 -12.73 -27.58
CA VAL A 627 20.52 -13.88 -27.88
C VAL A 627 19.86 -13.69 -29.26
N ALA A 628 19.33 -12.52 -29.54
CA ALA A 628 18.71 -12.19 -30.83
C ALA A 628 19.70 -12.32 -31.98
N THR A 629 20.91 -11.78 -31.85
CA THR A 629 21.97 -11.86 -32.83
C THR A 629 22.46 -13.30 -33.03
N HIS A 630 22.53 -14.09 -31.95
CA HIS A 630 22.87 -15.51 -32.06
C HIS A 630 21.84 -16.28 -32.89
N TYR A 631 20.54 -16.05 -32.64
CA TYR A 631 19.46 -16.68 -33.40
C TYR A 631 19.48 -16.24 -34.88
N GLN A 632 19.69 -14.94 -35.13
CA GLN A 632 19.84 -14.38 -36.47
C GLN A 632 20.98 -15.10 -37.26
N SER A 633 22.14 -15.28 -36.63
CA SER A 633 23.28 -16.00 -37.21
C SER A 633 22.96 -17.45 -37.55
N ARG A 634 22.16 -18.13 -36.69
CA ARG A 634 21.67 -19.49 -36.95
C ARG A 634 20.74 -19.56 -38.18
N LEU A 635 19.86 -18.58 -38.33
CA LEU A 635 18.96 -18.47 -39.48
C LEU A 635 19.76 -18.14 -40.78
N ALA A 636 20.71 -17.20 -40.71
CA ALA A 636 21.57 -16.84 -41.83
C ALA A 636 22.38 -18.03 -42.32
N LYS A 637 22.93 -18.84 -41.40
CA LYS A 637 23.60 -20.10 -41.76
C LYS A 637 22.67 -21.09 -42.45
N ASN A 638 21.41 -21.20 -42.00
CA ASN A 638 20.43 -22.04 -42.68
C ASN A 638 20.12 -21.54 -44.09
N VAL A 639 19.93 -20.25 -44.28
CA VAL A 639 19.77 -19.64 -45.63
C VAL A 639 20.96 -19.95 -46.54
N HIS A 640 22.16 -19.72 -46.05
CA HIS A 640 23.39 -20.03 -46.83
C HIS A 640 23.44 -21.51 -47.25
N ASN A 641 23.14 -22.44 -46.37
CA ASN A 641 23.12 -23.86 -46.66
C ASN A 641 22.07 -24.25 -47.72
N MET A 642 20.89 -23.61 -47.71
CA MET A 642 19.85 -23.84 -48.71
C MET A 642 20.28 -23.39 -50.11
N TYR A 643 20.94 -22.24 -50.22
CA TYR A 643 21.52 -21.77 -51.48
C TYR A 643 22.71 -22.65 -52.00
N ALA A 644 23.39 -23.37 -51.10
CA ALA A 644 24.42 -24.33 -51.48
C ALA A 644 23.87 -25.67 -52.00
N ILE A 645 22.62 -26.01 -51.64
CA ILE A 645 21.98 -27.31 -51.95
C ILE A 645 21.05 -27.22 -53.18
N PHE A 646 20.32 -26.11 -53.33
CA PHE A 646 19.28 -25.92 -54.34
C PHE A 646 19.65 -24.81 -55.31
N ASP A 647 19.00 -24.79 -56.48
CA ASP A 647 19.07 -23.65 -57.39
C ASP A 647 18.52 -22.39 -56.76
N GLU A 648 18.89 -21.21 -57.28
CA GLU A 648 18.58 -19.90 -56.73
C GLU A 648 17.06 -19.69 -56.54
N SER A 649 16.24 -20.07 -57.50
CA SER A 649 14.79 -19.91 -57.44
C SER A 649 14.16 -20.73 -56.33
N LYS A 650 14.57 -21.99 -56.20
CA LYS A 650 14.13 -22.90 -55.16
C LYS A 650 14.63 -22.48 -53.78
N ALA A 651 15.91 -22.13 -53.68
CA ALA A 651 16.48 -21.64 -52.41
C ALA A 651 15.78 -20.39 -51.91
N LYS A 652 15.53 -19.40 -52.76
CA LYS A 652 14.81 -18.17 -52.45
C LYS A 652 13.39 -18.46 -51.95
N SER A 653 12.66 -19.38 -52.59
CA SER A 653 11.33 -19.79 -52.17
C SER A 653 11.34 -20.42 -50.79
N LEU A 654 12.29 -21.35 -50.51
CA LEU A 654 12.37 -22.08 -49.23
C LEU A 654 12.87 -21.21 -48.07
N THR A 655 13.65 -20.14 -48.35
CA THR A 655 14.26 -19.30 -47.33
C THR A 655 13.54 -17.96 -47.12
N SER A 656 12.50 -17.63 -47.88
CA SER A 656 11.83 -16.33 -47.85
C SER A 656 11.33 -15.95 -46.44
N ARG A 657 10.85 -16.92 -45.68
CA ARG A 657 10.42 -16.68 -44.27
C ARG A 657 11.61 -16.39 -43.34
N ASN A 658 12.71 -17.15 -43.51
CA ASN A 658 13.89 -16.95 -42.68
C ASN A 658 14.52 -15.57 -42.93
N LEU A 659 14.55 -15.13 -44.20
CA LEU A 659 15.07 -13.81 -44.56
C LEU A 659 14.27 -12.69 -43.91
N LYS A 660 12.92 -12.78 -43.89
CA LYS A 660 12.09 -11.81 -43.22
C LYS A 660 12.34 -11.76 -41.70
N ILE A 661 12.55 -12.92 -41.07
CA ILE A 661 12.88 -12.97 -39.63
C ILE A 661 14.26 -12.36 -39.37
N ILE A 662 15.25 -12.62 -40.25
CA ILE A 662 16.59 -12.02 -40.15
C ILE A 662 16.51 -10.48 -40.23
N GLU A 663 15.74 -9.96 -41.18
CA GLU A 663 15.51 -8.53 -41.36
C GLU A 663 14.82 -7.94 -40.12
N GLU A 664 13.74 -8.54 -39.64
CA GLU A 664 13.01 -8.08 -38.46
C GLU A 664 13.90 -8.06 -37.20
N ILE A 665 14.72 -9.08 -36.98
CA ILE A 665 15.69 -9.10 -35.87
C ILE A 665 16.69 -7.95 -36.00
N ALA A 666 17.25 -7.72 -37.21
CA ALA A 666 18.18 -6.63 -37.44
C ALA A 666 17.57 -5.25 -37.14
N GLU A 667 16.38 -4.99 -37.70
CA GLU A 667 15.66 -3.72 -37.47
C GLU A 667 15.36 -3.48 -35.98
N ARG A 668 14.86 -4.52 -35.27
CA ARG A 668 14.53 -4.37 -33.84
C ARG A 668 15.77 -4.18 -32.98
N THR A 669 16.86 -4.89 -33.25
CA THR A 669 18.12 -4.74 -32.49
C THR A 669 18.72 -3.36 -32.71
N GLU A 670 18.74 -2.83 -33.94
CA GLU A 670 19.18 -1.47 -34.25
C GLU A 670 18.35 -0.40 -33.53
N CYS A 671 17.00 -0.55 -33.57
CA CYS A 671 16.10 0.33 -32.84
C CYS A 671 16.39 0.31 -31.31
N ILE A 672 16.55 -0.88 -30.75
CA ILE A 672 16.78 -1.04 -29.28
C ILE A 672 18.14 -0.41 -28.91
N GLU A 673 19.23 -0.66 -29.67
CA GLU A 673 20.54 -0.08 -29.40
C GLU A 673 20.49 1.46 -29.43
N THR A 674 19.84 2.04 -30.44
CA THR A 674 19.63 3.48 -30.55
C THR A 674 18.81 4.03 -29.38
N MET A 675 17.75 3.33 -28.98
CA MET A 675 16.92 3.74 -27.83
C MET A 675 17.70 3.66 -26.51
N VAL A 676 18.56 2.66 -26.31
CA VAL A 676 19.41 2.56 -25.12
C VAL A 676 20.40 3.72 -25.06
N GLU A 677 20.99 4.12 -26.19
CA GLU A 677 21.84 5.32 -26.25
C GLU A 677 21.05 6.57 -25.88
N ASN A 678 19.85 6.75 -26.44
CA ASN A 678 18.96 7.86 -26.11
C ASN A 678 18.55 7.85 -24.62
N LEU A 679 18.29 6.68 -24.05
CA LEU A 679 17.96 6.51 -22.62
C LEU A 679 19.11 6.97 -21.72
N VAL A 680 20.35 6.63 -22.09
CA VAL A 680 21.56 7.07 -21.37
C VAL A 680 21.72 8.58 -21.43
N GLU A 681 21.54 9.20 -22.61
CA GLU A 681 21.68 10.65 -22.77
C GLU A 681 20.54 11.41 -22.07
N ALA A 682 19.30 10.96 -22.18
CA ALA A 682 18.16 11.55 -21.46
C ALA A 682 18.42 11.56 -19.93
N ARG A 683 18.91 10.45 -19.37
CA ARG A 683 19.30 10.37 -17.96
C ARG A 683 20.43 11.34 -17.60
N LYS A 684 21.45 11.47 -18.43
CA LYS A 684 22.56 12.39 -18.20
C LYS A 684 22.08 13.85 -18.19
N VAL A 685 21.14 14.20 -19.06
CA VAL A 685 20.54 15.54 -19.12
C VAL A 685 19.70 15.78 -17.87
N ALA A 686 18.80 14.88 -17.54
CA ALA A 686 17.93 14.99 -16.37
C ALA A 686 18.74 15.09 -15.05
N ASN A 687 19.83 14.32 -14.93
CA ASN A 687 20.68 14.35 -13.73
C ASN A 687 21.42 15.69 -13.48
N LYS A 688 21.51 16.57 -14.48
CA LYS A 688 22.11 17.91 -14.34
C LYS A 688 21.14 18.93 -13.72
N ILE A 689 19.86 18.60 -13.62
CA ILE A 689 18.85 19.45 -13.02
C ILE A 689 19.03 19.42 -11.51
N GLU A 690 19.13 20.57 -10.87
CA GLU A 690 19.35 20.68 -9.41
C GLU A 690 18.05 20.47 -8.61
N SER A 691 16.94 21.05 -9.08
CA SER A 691 15.62 20.92 -8.46
C SER A 691 15.13 19.46 -8.54
N GLU A 692 14.86 18.83 -7.40
CA GLU A 692 14.35 17.45 -7.37
C GLU A 692 12.98 17.34 -8.07
N ARG A 693 12.13 18.36 -7.93
CA ARG A 693 10.85 18.44 -8.64
C ARG A 693 11.06 18.42 -10.17
N ASP A 694 11.86 19.34 -10.69
CA ASP A 694 12.04 19.47 -12.15
C ASP A 694 12.82 18.27 -12.72
N LYS A 695 13.71 17.70 -11.93
CA LYS A 695 14.40 16.43 -12.25
C LYS A 695 13.38 15.28 -12.37
N ALA A 696 12.46 15.14 -11.41
CA ALA A 696 11.43 14.12 -11.45
C ALA A 696 10.50 14.28 -12.66
N ILE A 697 10.13 15.51 -13.02
CA ILE A 697 9.37 15.80 -14.24
C ILE A 697 10.17 15.39 -15.49
N ALA A 698 11.45 15.74 -15.56
CA ALA A 698 12.30 15.34 -16.67
C ALA A 698 12.42 13.81 -16.80
N TYR A 699 12.53 13.09 -15.69
CA TYR A 699 12.53 11.63 -15.69
C TYR A 699 11.19 11.06 -16.16
N HIS A 700 10.07 11.64 -15.74
CA HIS A 700 8.74 11.25 -16.19
C HIS A 700 8.55 11.47 -17.69
N ASP A 701 8.90 12.65 -18.19
CA ASP A 701 8.58 13.06 -19.56
C ASP A 701 9.56 12.52 -20.61
N THR A 702 10.84 12.31 -20.22
CA THR A 702 11.89 12.01 -21.21
C THR A 702 12.59 10.67 -20.98
N VAL A 703 12.61 10.11 -19.78
CA VAL A 703 13.30 8.85 -19.49
C VAL A 703 12.31 7.66 -19.47
N ALA A 704 11.22 7.78 -18.72
CA ALA A 704 10.25 6.68 -18.57
C ALA A 704 9.64 6.22 -19.91
N PRO A 705 9.24 7.10 -20.85
CA PRO A 705 8.69 6.66 -22.13
C PRO A 705 9.64 5.79 -22.96
N ILE A 706 10.96 6.09 -22.93
CA ILE A 706 11.95 5.31 -23.67
C ILE A 706 12.03 3.87 -23.11
N ILE A 707 11.84 3.68 -21.83
CA ILE A 707 11.83 2.33 -21.22
C ILE A 707 10.70 1.48 -21.82
N GLU A 708 9.50 2.06 -21.96
CA GLU A 708 8.35 1.36 -22.55
C GLU A 708 8.52 1.10 -24.06
N ASP A 709 9.13 2.02 -24.79
CA ASP A 709 9.46 1.83 -26.20
C ASP A 709 10.47 0.68 -26.39
N ILE A 710 11.51 0.61 -25.57
CA ILE A 710 12.49 -0.50 -25.59
C ILE A 710 11.78 -1.81 -25.28
N ARG A 711 10.93 -1.84 -24.24
CA ARG A 711 10.12 -3.01 -23.87
C ARG A 711 9.33 -3.54 -25.05
N TYR A 712 8.63 -2.67 -25.78
CA TYR A 712 7.84 -3.09 -26.94
C TYR A 712 8.66 -3.91 -27.95
N HIS A 713 9.88 -3.46 -28.30
CA HIS A 713 10.73 -4.17 -29.23
C HIS A 713 11.27 -5.48 -28.66
N ILE A 714 11.62 -5.51 -27.38
CA ILE A 714 12.10 -6.73 -26.70
C ILE A 714 11.01 -7.80 -26.66
N ASP A 715 9.78 -7.42 -26.32
CA ASP A 715 8.64 -8.35 -26.23
C ASP A 715 8.31 -8.96 -27.60
N LYS A 716 8.53 -8.23 -28.69
CA LYS A 716 8.46 -8.79 -30.06
C LYS A 716 9.59 -9.76 -30.35
N LEU A 717 10.83 -9.46 -29.93
CA LEU A 717 11.95 -10.40 -30.07
C LEU A 717 11.73 -11.68 -29.26
N GLU A 718 11.12 -11.61 -28.09
CA GLU A 718 10.78 -12.79 -27.28
C GLU A 718 9.88 -13.78 -28.03
N LEU A 719 9.00 -13.31 -28.91
CA LEU A 719 8.14 -14.16 -29.75
C LEU A 719 8.88 -14.78 -30.95
N ILE A 720 9.91 -14.11 -31.44
CA ILE A 720 10.61 -14.49 -32.68
C ILE A 720 11.77 -15.43 -32.38
N VAL A 721 12.54 -15.12 -31.33
CA VAL A 721 13.75 -15.87 -30.98
C VAL A 721 13.39 -17.27 -30.50
N ALA A 722 14.17 -18.27 -30.97
CA ALA A 722 13.96 -19.67 -30.57
C ALA A 722 13.98 -19.79 -29.03
N ASP A 723 12.95 -20.46 -28.50
CA ASP A 723 12.69 -20.56 -27.07
C ASP A 723 13.88 -21.15 -26.27
N GLU A 724 14.61 -22.10 -26.88
CA GLU A 724 15.80 -22.70 -26.28
C GLU A 724 16.98 -21.72 -26.09
N LEU A 725 16.99 -20.60 -26.81
CA LEU A 725 18.03 -19.57 -26.72
C LEU A 725 17.65 -18.45 -25.77
N TRP A 726 16.34 -18.24 -25.51
CA TRP A 726 15.87 -17.19 -24.63
C TRP A 726 16.24 -17.48 -23.18
N THR A 727 17.01 -16.59 -22.54
CA THR A 727 17.67 -16.85 -21.26
C THR A 727 16.81 -16.48 -20.03
N LEU A 728 15.87 -15.54 -20.19
CA LEU A 728 15.06 -15.04 -19.08
C LEU A 728 13.76 -15.84 -18.94
N PRO A 729 13.31 -16.18 -17.72
CA PRO A 729 11.99 -16.75 -17.49
C PRO A 729 10.87 -15.92 -18.11
N LYS A 730 9.95 -16.58 -18.82
CA LYS A 730 8.80 -15.96 -19.46
C LYS A 730 7.60 -15.86 -18.50
N TYR A 731 6.63 -15.02 -18.83
CA TYR A 731 5.41 -14.87 -18.02
C TYR A 731 4.71 -16.19 -17.74
N ARG A 732 4.62 -17.10 -18.71
CA ARG A 732 4.04 -18.45 -18.51
C ARG A 732 4.72 -19.24 -17.39
N GLU A 733 5.99 -19.01 -17.13
CA GLU A 733 6.75 -19.69 -16.09
C GLU A 733 6.60 -18.97 -14.73
N LEU A 734 6.69 -17.64 -14.77
CA LEU A 734 6.58 -16.79 -13.58
C LEU A 734 5.18 -16.85 -12.95
N LEU A 735 4.12 -16.97 -13.77
CA LEU A 735 2.72 -16.88 -13.34
C LEU A 735 2.04 -18.23 -13.10
N PHE A 736 2.57 -19.33 -13.66
CA PHE A 736 1.87 -20.63 -13.62
C PHE A 736 2.67 -21.75 -12.95
N ILE A 737 3.90 -21.51 -12.49
CA ILE A 737 4.65 -22.46 -11.66
C ILE A 737 4.43 -22.10 -10.18
N ARG A 738 3.81 -23.02 -9.44
CA ARG A 738 3.35 -22.82 -8.06
C ARG A 738 3.78 -23.96 -7.16
#